data_11d6b720c283f8cd523273307e77b8a3
#
_entry.id   11d6b720c283f8cd523273307e77b8a3
#
_cell.length_a   1.000
_cell.length_b   1.000
_cell.length_c   1.000
_cell.angle_alpha   90.00
_cell.angle_beta   90.00
_cell.angle_gamma   90.00
#
_symmetry.space_group_name_H-M   'P 1'
#
loop_
_entity.id
_entity.type
_entity.pdbx_description
1 polymer ?
#
loop_
_entity_poly.entity_id
_entity_poly.type
_entity_poly.pdbx_seq_one_letter_code
_entity_poly.pdbx_strand_id
1 'polypeptide(L)'
;VHAVGSPAPGGAGRRPTGSAALLTRGPASGARDDARAYPGGVSALLRIARFTRELTPLYLAIILCSVLTAVAGLAVPFLIGNATDAIAAGIGGQTTTEQALRTALLMAGALLLAELASTVISNIGGWYGDVMSNRMRTMLSVRYYDKLLHLPQRWFDNEITGTVVARLNRSITEITGFAKMFSNSFATMLITTAAVLAISAWYAWPLAALLLIVFPVYVWLTALTSVKWQRLEGEKNEQVDIASGRFAEVIGQIRVVKSFVAERAELDDFTRRFWSTDRITREQSRHWHGMDMARRAVLNIVFFGIYAIIFWQTAAGEFSIGTMVLLIQLMTMARQPVQNMSFVIDTAQHAIAGSKDYFRVMETEVDPRLLATGEDPAEHAIEPVAGAPAISFRDVHFAYEDGQDVLHAIDFEVARGEKVALVGESGGGKSTIVNLLLGLYEPREGRVEVAGHDVAELPLDVLRSRIGVVFQDASLFSGTIRENIAYGRPGATDEEIRDAARRANADTFIERFADGYEQIIGERGLRLSGGQRQRIAVARAILKDAPILVLDEATSALDTKAERQVQRGLDELMRGRSSLIIAHRLSTIAGVDRIITLDDGRIDEIGSPAQLAQSGGIYAQLLQLQSAGNTKQLARFDTTG
;
A
#
# COMPACT_ATOMS: atom_id res chain seq x y z
N VAL A 1 -12.75 -32.88 -23.81
CA VAL A 1 -13.42 -33.59 -24.92
C VAL A 1 -14.93 -33.54 -24.67
N HIS A 2 -15.61 -32.57 -25.19
CA HIS A 2 -16.99 -32.66 -25.70
C HIS A 2 -17.28 -31.39 -26.49
N ALA A 3 -17.47 -31.56 -27.78
CA ALA A 3 -17.93 -30.57 -28.71
C ALA A 3 -19.40 -30.24 -28.42
N VAL A 4 -19.73 -28.93 -28.32
CA VAL A 4 -21.11 -28.44 -28.40
C VAL A 4 -21.18 -27.40 -29.50
N GLY A 5 -22.03 -27.66 -30.45
CA GLY A 5 -22.24 -26.93 -31.70
C GLY A 5 -22.85 -25.53 -31.50
N SER A 6 -22.56 -24.69 -32.46
CA SER A 6 -23.19 -23.38 -32.66
C SER A 6 -24.65 -23.53 -33.07
N PRO A 7 -25.53 -22.61 -32.67
CA PRO A 7 -26.74 -22.29 -33.44
C PRO A 7 -26.62 -20.91 -34.12
N ALA A 8 -27.11 -20.84 -35.33
CA ALA A 8 -27.23 -19.69 -36.22
C ALA A 8 -28.31 -18.66 -35.79
N PRO A 9 -28.31 -17.44 -36.35
CA PRO A 9 -29.06 -16.28 -35.87
C PRO A 9 -30.48 -16.17 -36.46
N GLY A 10 -31.39 -15.74 -35.63
CA GLY A 10 -32.72 -15.35 -36.08
C GLY A 10 -33.50 -14.55 -35.06
N GLY A 11 -33.98 -13.37 -35.44
CA GLY A 11 -35.15 -12.74 -34.83
C GLY A 11 -34.92 -11.35 -34.23
N ALA A 12 -35.28 -10.35 -35.01
CA ALA A 12 -35.42 -8.95 -34.59
C ALA A 12 -36.52 -8.74 -33.53
N GLY A 13 -36.31 -7.80 -32.60
CA GLY A 13 -37.43 -7.30 -31.84
C GLY A 13 -37.12 -6.55 -30.56
N ARG A 14 -37.24 -5.22 -30.62
CA ARG A 14 -37.53 -4.29 -29.52
C ARG A 14 -36.37 -3.85 -28.60
N ARG A 15 -35.92 -2.63 -28.81
CA ARG A 15 -35.20 -1.78 -27.85
C ARG A 15 -36.14 -1.41 -26.69
N PRO A 16 -35.65 -1.45 -25.44
CA PRO A 16 -36.08 -0.51 -24.43
C PRO A 16 -35.05 0.61 -24.30
N THR A 17 -35.54 1.81 -24.47
CA THR A 17 -34.88 3.08 -24.15
C THR A 17 -34.89 3.28 -22.64
N GLY A 18 -33.76 3.74 -22.08
CA GLY A 18 -33.76 4.48 -20.85
C GLY A 18 -32.89 3.88 -19.72
N SER A 19 -31.90 4.64 -19.30
CA SER A 19 -31.17 4.55 -18.06
C SER A 19 -29.95 3.64 -18.00
N ALA A 20 -28.88 4.02 -18.71
CA ALA A 20 -27.52 3.52 -18.46
C ALA A 20 -26.48 4.61 -18.80
N ALA A 21 -26.61 5.78 -18.15
CA ALA A 21 -25.68 6.89 -18.33
C ALA A 21 -25.31 7.54 -16.98
N LEU A 22 -24.87 6.73 -16.02
CA LEU A 22 -24.43 7.25 -14.70
C LEU A 22 -23.24 6.50 -14.07
N LEU A 23 -22.46 5.73 -14.84
CA LEU A 23 -21.26 5.04 -14.28
C LEU A 23 -20.02 5.15 -15.17
N THR A 24 -19.85 6.27 -15.90
CA THR A 24 -18.58 6.58 -16.60
C THR A 24 -18.11 7.99 -16.24
N ARG A 25 -17.94 8.29 -14.97
CA ARG A 25 -16.97 9.30 -14.55
C ARG A 25 -15.75 8.55 -14.05
N GLY A 26 -14.79 8.36 -14.94
CA GLY A 26 -13.41 8.07 -14.58
C GLY A 26 -12.88 9.20 -13.68
N PRO A 27 -11.84 8.97 -12.88
CA PRO A 27 -11.31 9.96 -11.96
C PRO A 27 -11.00 11.24 -12.72
N ALA A 28 -11.56 12.33 -12.21
CA ALA A 28 -11.41 13.67 -12.75
C ALA A 28 -9.92 14.00 -12.94
N SER A 29 -9.65 14.66 -14.02
CA SER A 29 -8.43 15.25 -14.51
C SER A 29 -7.78 16.24 -13.51
N GLY A 30 -7.29 15.71 -12.37
CA GLY A 30 -6.37 16.41 -11.47
C GLY A 30 -4.89 16.09 -11.74
N ALA A 31 -4.58 15.37 -12.83
CA ALA A 31 -3.23 14.95 -13.19
C ALA A 31 -2.61 15.83 -14.29
N ARG A 32 -2.81 17.14 -14.24
CA ARG A 32 -2.04 18.12 -15.02
C ARG A 32 -1.51 19.12 -14.02
N ASP A 33 -0.24 19.00 -13.76
CA ASP A 33 0.75 19.96 -13.28
C ASP A 33 1.58 19.47 -12.07
N ASP A 34 2.19 18.30 -12.19
CA ASP A 34 3.40 17.99 -11.45
C ASP A 34 4.38 17.21 -12.35
N ALA A 35 4.71 17.80 -13.49
CA ALA A 35 5.91 17.46 -14.24
C ALA A 35 7.16 18.04 -13.53
N ARG A 36 7.31 17.84 -12.23
CA ARG A 36 8.63 17.79 -11.61
C ARG A 36 9.31 16.58 -12.24
N ALA A 37 10.32 16.85 -13.06
CA ALA A 37 11.08 15.86 -13.79
C ALA A 37 11.54 14.76 -12.82
N TYR A 38 10.81 13.65 -12.77
CA TYR A 38 11.26 12.47 -12.04
C TYR A 38 12.60 12.05 -12.64
N PRO A 39 13.62 11.86 -11.83
CA PRO A 39 14.94 11.52 -12.27
C PRO A 39 14.90 10.31 -13.22
N GLY A 40 15.72 10.34 -14.28
CA GLY A 40 15.82 9.23 -15.26
C GLY A 40 16.03 7.88 -14.56
N GLY A 41 15.71 6.78 -15.22
CA GLY A 41 15.61 5.44 -14.61
C GLY A 41 16.76 5.04 -13.67
N VAL A 42 18.02 5.38 -14.01
CA VAL A 42 19.21 5.10 -13.16
C VAL A 42 19.17 5.90 -11.85
N SER A 43 18.73 7.14 -11.89
CA SER A 43 18.64 7.98 -10.68
C SER A 43 17.55 7.51 -9.70
N ALA A 44 16.46 6.90 -10.20
CA ALA A 44 15.46 6.28 -9.33
C ALA A 44 16.04 5.07 -8.57
N LEU A 45 16.81 4.22 -9.24
CA LEU A 45 17.48 3.09 -8.59
C LEU A 45 18.54 3.54 -7.59
N LEU A 46 19.31 4.58 -7.91
CA LEU A 46 20.27 5.19 -6.99
C LEU A 46 19.58 5.82 -5.78
N ARG A 47 18.39 6.38 -5.97
CA ARG A 47 17.57 6.90 -4.88
C ARG A 47 17.17 5.80 -3.90
N ILE A 48 16.75 4.63 -4.39
CA ILE A 48 16.43 3.46 -3.55
C ILE A 48 17.67 3.07 -2.74
N ALA A 49 18.83 2.91 -3.40
CA ALA A 49 20.08 2.53 -2.74
C ALA A 49 20.50 3.55 -1.67
N ARG A 50 20.32 4.85 -1.93
CA ARG A 50 20.59 5.91 -0.95
C ARG A 50 19.60 5.88 0.20
N PHE A 51 18.32 5.62 -0.07
CA PHE A 51 17.27 5.52 0.94
C PHE A 51 17.48 4.31 1.87
N THR A 52 18.13 3.26 1.37
CA THR A 52 18.46 2.04 2.11
C THR A 52 19.96 1.93 2.45
N ARG A 53 20.65 3.06 2.65
CA ARG A 53 22.10 3.11 2.91
C ARG A 53 22.57 2.29 4.13
N GLU A 54 21.68 1.98 5.06
CA GLU A 54 21.95 1.12 6.20
C GLU A 54 22.33 -0.32 5.78
N LEU A 55 21.98 -0.72 4.55
CA LEU A 55 22.33 -2.01 3.96
C LEU A 55 23.68 -2.00 3.23
N THR A 56 24.42 -0.87 3.26
CA THR A 56 25.74 -0.73 2.58
C THR A 56 26.71 -1.89 2.87
N PRO A 57 26.86 -2.40 4.10
CA PRO A 57 27.77 -3.53 4.35
C PRO A 57 27.33 -4.80 3.61
N LEU A 58 26.03 -5.03 3.44
CA LEU A 58 25.53 -6.15 2.65
C LEU A 58 25.77 -5.94 1.14
N TYR A 59 25.59 -4.71 0.62
CA TYR A 59 25.92 -4.39 -0.76
C TYR A 59 27.40 -4.65 -1.07
N LEU A 60 28.30 -4.23 -0.19
CA LEU A 60 29.74 -4.46 -0.34
C LEU A 60 30.09 -5.96 -0.31
N ALA A 61 29.50 -6.73 0.60
CA ALA A 61 29.69 -8.17 0.67
C ALA A 61 29.22 -8.87 -0.64
N ILE A 62 28.07 -8.47 -1.17
CA ILE A 62 27.52 -9.00 -2.43
C ILE A 62 28.46 -8.68 -3.60
N ILE A 63 28.92 -7.42 -3.70
CA ILE A 63 29.85 -7.02 -4.77
C ILE A 63 31.14 -7.81 -4.67
N LEU A 64 31.70 -7.98 -3.49
CA LEU A 64 32.90 -8.78 -3.27
C LEU A 64 32.68 -10.24 -3.71
N CYS A 65 31.59 -10.87 -3.27
CA CYS A 65 31.26 -12.24 -3.71
C CYS A 65 31.08 -12.31 -5.24
N SER A 66 30.44 -11.31 -5.86
CA SER A 66 30.24 -11.26 -7.31
C SER A 66 31.57 -11.15 -8.06
N VAL A 67 32.51 -10.32 -7.58
CA VAL A 67 33.86 -10.22 -8.16
C VAL A 67 34.60 -11.53 -8.05
N LEU A 68 34.62 -12.13 -6.84
CA LEU A 68 35.33 -13.41 -6.62
C LEU A 68 34.71 -14.55 -7.45
N THR A 69 33.39 -14.60 -7.57
CA THR A 69 32.69 -15.59 -8.43
C THR A 69 33.05 -15.37 -9.90
N ALA A 70 33.10 -14.12 -10.37
CA ALA A 70 33.49 -13.80 -11.74
C ALA A 70 34.94 -14.19 -12.01
N VAL A 71 35.88 -13.93 -11.08
CA VAL A 71 37.27 -14.33 -11.21
C VAL A 71 37.43 -15.86 -11.27
N ALA A 72 36.75 -16.58 -10.37
CA ALA A 72 36.77 -18.05 -10.38
C ALA A 72 36.19 -18.62 -11.68
N GLY A 73 35.06 -18.07 -12.16
CA GLY A 73 34.45 -18.48 -13.42
C GLY A 73 35.29 -18.18 -14.64
N LEU A 74 36.00 -17.03 -14.67
CA LEU A 74 36.91 -16.67 -15.73
C LEU A 74 38.18 -17.53 -15.76
N ALA A 75 38.59 -18.13 -14.64
CA ALA A 75 39.73 -19.06 -14.62
C ALA A 75 39.48 -20.33 -15.46
N VAL A 76 38.20 -20.76 -15.55
CA VAL A 76 37.79 -21.99 -16.25
C VAL A 76 38.21 -22.01 -17.73
N PRO A 77 37.92 -21.00 -18.59
CA PRO A 77 38.38 -20.94 -19.96
C PRO A 77 39.90 -21.02 -20.10
N PHE A 78 40.66 -20.36 -19.22
CA PHE A 78 42.12 -20.40 -19.24
C PHE A 78 42.69 -21.78 -18.90
N LEU A 79 42.13 -22.43 -17.87
CA LEU A 79 42.57 -23.78 -17.47
C LEU A 79 42.28 -24.80 -18.57
N ILE A 80 41.14 -24.74 -19.23
CA ILE A 80 40.77 -25.63 -20.32
C ILE A 80 41.63 -25.34 -21.56
N GLY A 81 41.88 -24.06 -21.89
CA GLY A 81 42.76 -23.68 -22.99
C GLY A 81 44.19 -24.21 -22.79
N ASN A 82 44.78 -23.99 -21.62
CA ASN A 82 46.10 -24.48 -21.27
C ASN A 82 46.19 -26.02 -21.27
N ALA A 83 45.17 -26.72 -20.78
CA ALA A 83 45.10 -28.17 -20.83
C ALA A 83 45.05 -28.67 -22.27
N THR A 84 44.30 -28.00 -23.16
CA THR A 84 44.18 -28.32 -24.58
C THR A 84 45.51 -28.14 -25.30
N ASP A 85 46.22 -27.03 -25.04
CA ASP A 85 47.54 -26.80 -25.64
C ASP A 85 48.57 -27.82 -25.16
N ALA A 86 48.58 -28.20 -23.89
CA ALA A 86 49.46 -29.23 -23.35
C ALA A 86 49.22 -30.60 -24.03
N ILE A 87 47.95 -30.98 -24.24
CA ILE A 87 47.57 -32.20 -24.94
C ILE A 87 47.98 -32.14 -26.41
N ALA A 88 47.72 -31.01 -27.09
CA ALA A 88 48.10 -30.82 -28.50
C ALA A 88 49.63 -30.90 -28.72
N ALA A 89 50.43 -30.30 -27.81
CA ALA A 89 51.89 -30.38 -27.83
C ALA A 89 52.39 -31.83 -27.60
N GLY A 90 51.74 -32.60 -26.74
CA GLY A 90 52.05 -34.03 -26.56
C GLY A 90 51.75 -34.89 -27.78
N ILE A 91 50.62 -34.66 -28.46
CA ILE A 91 50.24 -35.36 -29.69
C ILE A 91 51.18 -34.94 -30.84
N GLY A 92 51.54 -33.67 -30.92
CA GLY A 92 52.49 -33.14 -31.95
C GLY A 92 53.94 -33.49 -31.70
N GLY A 93 54.31 -34.28 -30.69
CA GLY A 93 55.65 -34.68 -30.35
C GLY A 93 56.57 -33.58 -29.81
N GLN A 94 56.02 -32.44 -29.43
CA GLN A 94 56.80 -31.32 -28.86
C GLN A 94 57.08 -31.53 -27.35
N THR A 95 56.33 -32.38 -26.69
CA THR A 95 56.50 -32.77 -25.26
C THR A 95 56.31 -34.27 -25.11
N THR A 96 56.84 -34.85 -24.00
CA THR A 96 56.54 -36.25 -23.71
C THR A 96 55.10 -36.46 -23.32
N THR A 97 54.53 -37.64 -23.66
CA THR A 97 53.15 -37.99 -23.33
C THR A 97 52.90 -37.91 -21.80
N GLU A 98 53.90 -38.26 -20.99
CA GLU A 98 53.84 -38.20 -19.54
C GLU A 98 53.73 -36.75 -19.05
N GLN A 99 54.51 -35.83 -19.60
CA GLN A 99 54.43 -34.39 -19.25
C GLN A 99 53.10 -33.79 -19.66
N ALA A 100 52.60 -34.11 -20.86
CA ALA A 100 51.29 -33.65 -21.33
C ALA A 100 50.16 -34.14 -20.42
N LEU A 101 50.18 -35.42 -20.03
CA LEU A 101 49.21 -36.02 -19.12
C LEU A 101 49.28 -35.38 -17.75
N ARG A 102 50.47 -35.19 -17.17
CA ARG A 102 50.65 -34.55 -15.87
C ARG A 102 50.09 -33.13 -15.86
N THR A 103 50.40 -32.32 -16.89
CA THR A 103 49.87 -30.96 -17.01
C THR A 103 48.36 -30.95 -17.14
N ALA A 104 47.78 -31.82 -17.99
CA ALA A 104 46.33 -31.92 -18.15
C ALA A 104 45.62 -32.31 -16.83
N LEU A 105 46.18 -33.25 -16.07
CA LEU A 105 45.62 -33.65 -14.77
C LEU A 105 45.73 -32.53 -13.71
N LEU A 106 46.84 -31.77 -13.72
CA LEU A 106 46.97 -30.60 -12.84
C LEU A 106 45.93 -29.53 -13.18
N MET A 107 45.71 -29.25 -14.47
CA MET A 107 44.67 -28.30 -14.93
C MET A 107 43.27 -28.78 -14.58
N ALA A 108 43.01 -30.09 -14.71
CA ALA A 108 41.71 -30.67 -14.29
C ALA A 108 41.48 -30.53 -12.76
N GLY A 109 42.53 -30.72 -11.94
CA GLY A 109 42.46 -30.46 -10.51
C GLY A 109 42.20 -28.99 -10.15
N ALA A 110 42.90 -28.08 -10.87
CA ALA A 110 42.70 -26.64 -10.73
C ALA A 110 41.27 -26.22 -11.16
N LEU A 111 40.75 -26.84 -12.24
CA LEU A 111 39.37 -26.64 -12.71
C LEU A 111 38.34 -27.03 -11.63
N LEU A 112 38.50 -28.21 -11.01
CA LEU A 112 37.62 -28.66 -9.93
C LEU A 112 37.65 -27.65 -8.77
N LEU A 113 38.82 -27.15 -8.37
CA LEU A 113 38.95 -26.17 -7.28
C LEU A 113 38.29 -24.83 -7.67
N ALA A 114 38.46 -24.36 -8.91
CA ALA A 114 37.85 -23.13 -9.40
C ALA A 114 36.31 -23.23 -9.40
N GLU A 115 35.76 -24.35 -9.86
CA GLU A 115 34.33 -24.61 -9.90
C GLU A 115 33.72 -24.75 -8.48
N LEU A 116 34.41 -25.46 -7.58
CA LEU A 116 33.98 -25.55 -6.17
C LEU A 116 34.05 -24.18 -5.48
N ALA A 117 35.11 -23.41 -5.71
CA ALA A 117 35.23 -22.06 -5.15
C ALA A 117 34.12 -21.16 -5.68
N SER A 118 33.85 -21.17 -6.99
CA SER A 118 32.76 -20.43 -7.64
C SER A 118 31.41 -20.81 -7.02
N THR A 119 31.15 -22.10 -6.84
CA THR A 119 29.91 -22.61 -6.24
C THR A 119 29.75 -22.13 -4.81
N VAL A 120 30.77 -22.25 -3.96
CA VAL A 120 30.69 -21.82 -2.56
C VAL A 120 30.48 -20.31 -2.46
N ILE A 121 31.29 -19.52 -3.19
CA ILE A 121 31.25 -18.07 -3.14
C ILE A 121 29.91 -17.53 -3.67
N SER A 122 29.38 -18.08 -4.78
CA SER A 122 28.09 -17.67 -5.33
C SER A 122 26.94 -17.96 -4.39
N ASN A 123 26.95 -19.10 -3.67
CA ASN A 123 25.94 -19.41 -2.68
C ASN A 123 26.01 -18.49 -1.44
N ILE A 124 27.23 -18.14 -0.98
CA ILE A 124 27.41 -17.15 0.08
C ILE A 124 26.88 -15.79 -0.39
N GLY A 125 27.20 -15.37 -1.61
CA GLY A 125 26.68 -14.14 -2.21
C GLY A 125 25.16 -14.13 -2.31
N GLY A 126 24.56 -15.27 -2.71
CA GLY A 126 23.12 -15.48 -2.77
C GLY A 126 22.46 -15.35 -1.40
N TRP A 127 23.07 -15.92 -0.35
CA TRP A 127 22.59 -15.77 1.03
C TRP A 127 22.59 -14.29 1.48
N TYR A 128 23.68 -13.54 1.20
CA TYR A 128 23.71 -12.10 1.46
C TYR A 128 22.61 -11.35 0.69
N GLY A 129 22.37 -11.74 -0.58
CA GLY A 129 21.32 -11.17 -1.42
C GLY A 129 19.91 -11.39 -0.85
N ASP A 130 19.63 -12.59 -0.35
CA ASP A 130 18.34 -12.92 0.27
C ASP A 130 18.12 -12.14 1.57
N VAL A 131 19.14 -12.10 2.44
CA VAL A 131 19.09 -11.31 3.69
C VAL A 131 18.90 -9.82 3.40
N MET A 132 19.66 -9.28 2.42
CA MET A 132 19.56 -7.88 2.01
C MET A 132 18.16 -7.54 1.48
N SER A 133 17.60 -8.36 0.59
CA SER A 133 16.27 -8.15 0.02
C SER A 133 15.18 -8.17 1.10
N ASN A 134 15.25 -9.11 2.05
CA ASN A 134 14.28 -9.19 3.14
C ASN A 134 14.39 -8.00 4.11
N ARG A 135 15.61 -7.58 4.48
CA ARG A 135 15.82 -6.38 5.31
C ARG A 135 15.33 -5.12 4.60
N MET A 136 15.60 -4.99 3.29
CA MET A 136 15.08 -3.89 2.47
C MET A 136 13.55 -3.88 2.49
N ARG A 137 12.90 -5.03 2.30
CA ARG A 137 11.44 -5.16 2.39
C ARG A 137 10.91 -4.65 3.73
N THR A 138 11.49 -5.12 4.83
CA THR A 138 11.11 -4.70 6.18
C THR A 138 11.24 -3.18 6.36
N MET A 139 12.41 -2.62 5.99
CA MET A 139 12.66 -1.17 6.12
C MET A 139 11.66 -0.35 5.30
N LEU A 140 11.44 -0.71 4.04
CA LEU A 140 10.50 0.00 3.18
C LEU A 140 9.07 -0.11 3.71
N SER A 141 8.64 -1.30 4.18
CA SER A 141 7.30 -1.52 4.74
C SER A 141 7.07 -0.70 6.00
N VAL A 142 8.02 -0.73 6.95
CA VAL A 142 7.90 0.00 8.22
C VAL A 142 7.85 1.50 7.96
N ARG A 143 8.77 2.04 7.13
CA ARG A 143 8.79 3.48 6.82
C ARG A 143 7.54 3.96 6.07
N TYR A 144 7.00 3.12 5.18
CA TYR A 144 5.77 3.47 4.46
C TYR A 144 4.56 3.45 5.41
N TYR A 145 4.48 2.44 6.29
CA TYR A 145 3.40 2.35 7.28
C TYR A 145 3.45 3.52 8.27
N ASP A 146 4.64 3.83 8.79
CA ASP A 146 4.86 5.00 9.63
C ASP A 146 4.41 6.30 8.93
N LYS A 147 4.82 6.46 7.66
CA LYS A 147 4.38 7.60 6.84
C LYS A 147 2.86 7.69 6.71
N LEU A 148 2.18 6.57 6.44
CA LEU A 148 0.71 6.55 6.33
C LEU A 148 0.03 7.00 7.62
N LEU A 149 0.53 6.57 8.78
CA LEU A 149 -0.04 6.95 10.08
C LEU A 149 0.07 8.46 10.35
N HIS A 150 1.00 9.15 9.69
CA HIS A 150 1.25 10.59 9.86
C HIS A 150 0.67 11.45 8.73
N LEU A 151 -0.03 10.86 7.75
CA LEU A 151 -0.70 11.62 6.69
C LEU A 151 -2.00 12.26 7.20
N PRO A 152 -2.37 13.46 6.69
CA PRO A 152 -3.62 14.13 7.07
C PRO A 152 -4.84 13.35 6.56
N GLN A 153 -5.99 13.49 7.25
CA GLN A 153 -7.25 12.81 6.90
C GLN A 153 -7.67 13.08 5.45
N ARG A 154 -7.50 14.30 4.95
CA ARG A 154 -7.81 14.70 3.56
C ARG A 154 -7.16 13.79 2.51
N TRP A 155 -5.98 13.24 2.80
CA TRP A 155 -5.31 12.31 1.89
C TRP A 155 -6.07 10.99 1.77
N PHE A 156 -6.60 10.48 2.90
CA PHE A 156 -7.37 9.22 2.92
C PHE A 156 -8.75 9.36 2.29
N ASP A 157 -9.36 10.54 2.33
CA ASP A 157 -10.67 10.78 1.73
C ASP A 157 -10.62 10.66 0.19
N ASN A 158 -9.46 10.97 -0.40
CA ASN A 158 -9.23 10.92 -1.85
C ASN A 158 -8.65 9.58 -2.33
N GLU A 159 -8.27 8.67 -1.43
CA GLU A 159 -7.65 7.39 -1.76
C GLU A 159 -8.50 6.20 -1.30
N ILE A 160 -8.65 5.22 -2.17
CA ILE A 160 -9.31 3.96 -1.81
C ILE A 160 -8.35 3.10 -1.00
N THR A 161 -8.70 2.73 0.23
CA THR A 161 -7.85 1.96 1.16
C THR A 161 -7.27 0.70 0.52
N GLY A 162 -8.08 -0.06 -0.22
CA GLY A 162 -7.62 -1.27 -0.92
C GLY A 162 -6.54 -0.98 -1.97
N THR A 163 -6.66 0.15 -2.67
CA THR A 163 -5.66 0.60 -3.65
C THR A 163 -4.35 1.00 -2.98
N VAL A 164 -4.40 1.65 -1.83
CA VAL A 164 -3.22 2.03 -1.04
C VAL A 164 -2.42 0.79 -0.63
N VAL A 165 -3.09 -0.22 -0.07
CA VAL A 165 -2.47 -1.49 0.35
C VAL A 165 -1.91 -2.27 -0.85
N ALA A 166 -2.66 -2.35 -1.95
CA ALA A 166 -2.21 -3.03 -3.17
C ALA A 166 -0.98 -2.34 -3.79
N ARG A 167 -0.99 -0.99 -3.85
CA ARG A 167 0.12 -0.17 -4.34
C ARG A 167 1.39 -0.37 -3.50
N LEU A 168 1.25 -0.36 -2.16
CA LEU A 168 2.34 -0.64 -1.24
C LEU A 168 2.99 -2.01 -1.53
N ASN A 169 2.19 -3.07 -1.53
CA ASN A 169 2.68 -4.43 -1.71
C ASN A 169 3.36 -4.60 -3.07
N ARG A 170 2.78 -4.06 -4.15
CA ARG A 170 3.36 -4.09 -5.49
C ARG A 170 4.69 -3.34 -5.54
N SER A 171 4.72 -2.08 -5.07
CA SER A 171 5.92 -1.24 -5.10
C SER A 171 7.09 -1.88 -4.36
N ILE A 172 6.85 -2.38 -3.15
CA ILE A 172 7.89 -3.01 -2.34
C ILE A 172 8.36 -4.32 -2.99
N THR A 173 7.44 -5.12 -3.54
CA THR A 173 7.79 -6.40 -4.20
C THR A 173 8.65 -6.16 -5.45
N GLU A 174 8.31 -5.18 -6.28
CA GLU A 174 9.07 -4.84 -7.48
C GLU A 174 10.47 -4.32 -7.13
N ILE A 175 10.58 -3.40 -6.17
CA ILE A 175 11.86 -2.85 -5.72
C ILE A 175 12.76 -3.96 -5.15
N THR A 176 12.23 -4.75 -4.23
CA THR A 176 13.02 -5.79 -3.54
C THR A 176 13.33 -6.98 -4.45
N GLY A 177 12.43 -7.30 -5.38
CA GLY A 177 12.63 -8.31 -6.42
C GLY A 177 13.79 -7.94 -7.34
N PHE A 178 13.82 -6.70 -7.84
CA PHE A 178 14.94 -6.19 -8.62
C PHE A 178 16.25 -6.22 -7.83
N ALA A 179 16.25 -5.74 -6.58
CA ALA A 179 17.43 -5.74 -5.74
C ALA A 179 17.98 -7.16 -5.51
N LYS A 180 17.10 -8.14 -5.28
CA LYS A 180 17.48 -9.56 -5.15
C LYS A 180 18.06 -10.11 -6.44
N MET A 181 17.42 -9.86 -7.59
CA MET A 181 17.89 -10.30 -8.89
C MET A 181 19.25 -9.67 -9.23
N PHE A 182 19.40 -8.36 -8.99
CA PHE A 182 20.66 -7.66 -9.19
C PHE A 182 21.78 -8.28 -8.37
N SER A 183 21.52 -8.53 -7.09
CA SER A 183 22.45 -9.14 -6.15
C SER A 183 22.88 -10.55 -6.55
N ASN A 184 21.91 -11.40 -6.89
CA ASN A 184 22.18 -12.83 -7.05
C ASN A 184 22.73 -13.20 -8.44
N SER A 185 22.50 -12.37 -9.46
CA SER A 185 22.83 -12.74 -10.82
C SER A 185 23.43 -11.59 -11.63
N PHE A 186 22.80 -10.41 -11.59
CA PHE A 186 23.12 -9.35 -12.54
C PHE A 186 24.47 -8.68 -12.28
N ALA A 187 24.83 -8.49 -11.00
CA ALA A 187 26.13 -7.92 -10.63
C ALA A 187 27.28 -8.77 -11.15
N THR A 188 27.24 -10.08 -10.91
CA THR A 188 28.26 -11.02 -11.41
C THR A 188 28.28 -11.03 -12.94
N MET A 189 27.11 -11.03 -13.59
CA MET A 189 26.98 -11.01 -15.04
C MET A 189 27.63 -9.76 -15.67
N LEU A 190 27.43 -8.58 -15.11
CA LEU A 190 28.07 -7.33 -15.58
C LEU A 190 29.58 -7.38 -15.44
N ILE A 191 30.08 -7.84 -14.30
CA ILE A 191 31.53 -7.95 -14.02
C ILE A 191 32.16 -8.93 -14.99
N THR A 192 31.57 -10.12 -15.18
CA THR A 192 32.05 -11.13 -16.11
C THR A 192 32.07 -10.61 -17.55
N THR A 193 31.00 -9.91 -17.97
CA THR A 193 30.93 -9.33 -19.33
C THR A 193 32.01 -8.30 -19.56
N ALA A 194 32.25 -7.39 -18.62
CA ALA A 194 33.31 -6.39 -18.72
C ALA A 194 34.69 -7.05 -18.80
N ALA A 195 34.92 -8.08 -17.99
CA ALA A 195 36.17 -8.82 -18.00
C ALA A 195 36.38 -9.60 -19.33
N VAL A 196 35.33 -10.26 -19.84
CA VAL A 196 35.38 -10.96 -21.14
C VAL A 196 35.70 -9.97 -22.27
N LEU A 197 35.06 -8.79 -22.27
CA LEU A 197 35.39 -7.74 -23.27
C LEU A 197 36.85 -7.31 -23.20
N ALA A 198 37.38 -7.06 -22.00
CA ALA A 198 38.77 -6.67 -21.79
C ALA A 198 39.73 -7.76 -22.23
N ILE A 199 39.50 -9.03 -21.86
CA ILE A 199 40.33 -10.17 -22.24
C ILE A 199 40.26 -10.38 -23.75
N SER A 200 39.07 -10.31 -24.36
CA SER A 200 38.90 -10.46 -25.80
C SER A 200 39.61 -9.37 -26.59
N ALA A 201 39.62 -8.13 -26.09
CA ALA A 201 40.36 -7.02 -26.71
C ALA A 201 41.90 -7.25 -26.69
N TRP A 202 42.39 -7.90 -25.63
CA TRP A 202 43.80 -8.24 -25.52
C TRP A 202 44.25 -9.30 -26.54
N TYR A 203 43.44 -10.34 -26.77
CA TYR A 203 43.76 -11.40 -27.73
C TYR A 203 43.51 -10.97 -29.18
N ALA A 204 42.36 -10.36 -29.45
CA ALA A 204 42.00 -9.88 -30.78
C ALA A 204 40.94 -8.76 -30.67
N TRP A 205 41.35 -7.51 -30.89
CA TRP A 205 40.47 -6.35 -30.82
C TRP A 205 39.20 -6.44 -31.71
N PRO A 206 39.22 -7.12 -32.92
CA PRO A 206 38.01 -7.25 -33.72
C PRO A 206 36.88 -8.05 -33.02
N LEU A 207 37.27 -9.05 -32.19
CA LEU A 207 36.29 -9.83 -31.42
C LEU A 207 35.57 -8.96 -30.36
N ALA A 208 36.36 -8.16 -29.64
CA ALA A 208 35.80 -7.21 -28.67
C ALA A 208 34.93 -6.16 -29.34
N ALA A 209 35.31 -5.65 -30.50
CA ALA A 209 34.54 -4.69 -31.28
C ALA A 209 33.18 -5.27 -31.72
N LEU A 210 33.16 -6.48 -32.27
CA LEU A 210 31.93 -7.17 -32.66
C LEU A 210 31.03 -7.42 -31.43
N LEU A 211 31.59 -7.86 -30.31
CA LEU A 211 30.85 -8.08 -29.09
C LEU A 211 30.30 -6.77 -28.53
N LEU A 212 31.06 -5.68 -28.56
CA LEU A 212 30.64 -4.36 -28.10
C LEU A 212 29.46 -3.82 -28.93
N ILE A 213 29.42 -4.06 -30.24
CA ILE A 213 28.34 -3.61 -31.14
C ILE A 213 27.03 -4.36 -30.83
N VAL A 214 27.09 -5.61 -30.36
CA VAL A 214 25.90 -6.38 -30.03
C VAL A 214 25.04 -5.69 -28.95
N PHE A 215 25.67 -5.11 -27.93
CA PHE A 215 24.94 -4.51 -26.82
C PHE A 215 24.01 -3.35 -27.25
N PRO A 216 24.48 -2.29 -27.93
CA PRO A 216 23.60 -1.20 -28.34
C PRO A 216 22.52 -1.66 -29.33
N VAL A 217 22.83 -2.58 -30.25
CA VAL A 217 21.84 -3.13 -31.21
C VAL A 217 20.77 -3.90 -30.47
N TYR A 218 21.14 -4.72 -29.50
CA TYR A 218 20.19 -5.48 -28.71
C TYR A 218 19.30 -4.56 -27.82
N VAL A 219 19.89 -3.55 -27.20
CA VAL A 219 19.16 -2.53 -26.43
C VAL A 219 18.18 -1.77 -27.32
N TRP A 220 18.59 -1.36 -28.51
CA TRP A 220 17.74 -0.67 -29.48
C TRP A 220 16.54 -1.54 -29.91
N LEU A 221 16.78 -2.80 -30.29
CA LEU A 221 15.71 -3.75 -30.65
C LEU A 221 14.76 -4.02 -29.45
N THR A 222 15.30 -4.04 -28.23
CA THR A 222 14.50 -4.22 -27.01
C THR A 222 13.63 -3.00 -26.75
N ALA A 223 14.16 -1.79 -26.93
CA ALA A 223 13.41 -0.55 -26.79
C ALA A 223 12.23 -0.48 -27.78
N LEU A 224 12.44 -0.87 -29.04
CA LEU A 224 11.36 -0.94 -30.04
C LEU A 224 10.23 -1.92 -29.62
N THR A 225 10.60 -3.03 -29.00
CA THR A 225 9.64 -4.03 -28.54
C THR A 225 8.87 -3.55 -27.31
N SER A 226 9.55 -2.85 -26.41
CA SER A 226 9.05 -2.47 -25.09
C SER A 226 7.85 -1.53 -25.16
N VAL A 227 7.82 -0.57 -26.08
CA VAL A 227 6.74 0.43 -26.20
C VAL A 227 5.37 -0.23 -26.46
N LYS A 228 5.31 -1.12 -27.46
CA LYS A 228 4.05 -1.83 -27.78
C LYS A 228 3.68 -2.82 -26.68
N TRP A 229 4.69 -3.51 -26.13
CA TRP A 229 4.48 -4.47 -25.05
C TRP A 229 3.89 -3.79 -23.80
N GLN A 230 4.46 -2.65 -23.38
CA GLN A 230 3.97 -1.89 -22.23
C GLN A 230 2.54 -1.39 -22.40
N ARG A 231 2.17 -0.95 -23.62
CA ARG A 231 0.80 -0.55 -23.90
C ARG A 231 -0.17 -1.71 -23.72
N LEU A 232 0.14 -2.87 -24.30
CA LEU A 232 -0.71 -4.07 -24.19
C LEU A 232 -0.76 -4.60 -22.74
N GLU A 233 0.35 -4.52 -22.01
CA GLU A 233 0.40 -4.88 -20.60
C GLU A 233 -0.48 -3.93 -19.76
N GLY A 234 -0.46 -2.63 -20.06
CA GLY A 234 -1.34 -1.65 -19.42
C GLY A 234 -2.82 -1.96 -19.66
N GLU A 235 -3.21 -2.24 -20.91
CA GLU A 235 -4.59 -2.63 -21.28
C GLU A 235 -5.02 -3.93 -20.56
N LYS A 236 -4.14 -4.90 -20.45
CA LYS A 236 -4.37 -6.15 -19.70
C LYS A 236 -4.56 -5.91 -18.22
N ASN A 237 -3.65 -5.14 -17.62
CA ASN A 237 -3.67 -4.83 -16.19
C ASN A 237 -4.92 -4.04 -15.80
N GLU A 238 -5.39 -3.11 -16.63
CA GLU A 238 -6.64 -2.40 -16.42
C GLU A 238 -7.84 -3.37 -16.28
N GLN A 239 -7.94 -4.39 -17.17
CA GLN A 239 -9.00 -5.39 -17.07
C GLN A 239 -8.88 -6.26 -15.81
N VAL A 240 -7.66 -6.62 -15.44
CA VAL A 240 -7.38 -7.38 -14.21
C VAL A 240 -7.68 -6.55 -12.96
N ASP A 241 -7.31 -5.27 -12.94
CA ASP A 241 -7.55 -4.37 -11.82
C ASP A 241 -9.06 -4.15 -11.59
N ILE A 242 -9.83 -3.91 -12.67
CA ILE A 242 -11.29 -3.78 -12.58
C ILE A 242 -11.91 -5.09 -12.07
N ALA A 243 -11.50 -6.25 -12.61
CA ALA A 243 -12.02 -7.53 -12.18
C ALA A 243 -11.67 -7.83 -10.71
N SER A 244 -10.44 -7.53 -10.30
CA SER A 244 -9.97 -7.75 -8.92
C SER A 244 -10.65 -6.81 -7.93
N GLY A 245 -10.87 -5.55 -8.31
CA GLY A 245 -11.65 -4.58 -7.53
C GLY A 245 -13.08 -5.07 -7.30
N ARG A 246 -13.76 -5.50 -8.39
CA ARG A 246 -15.12 -6.07 -8.29
C ARG A 246 -15.16 -7.34 -7.46
N PHE A 247 -14.17 -8.23 -7.61
CA PHE A 247 -14.05 -9.43 -6.78
C PHE A 247 -13.96 -9.09 -5.28
N ALA A 248 -13.13 -8.14 -4.91
CA ALA A 248 -13.01 -7.72 -3.52
C ALA A 248 -14.32 -7.13 -2.97
N GLU A 249 -15.03 -6.32 -3.77
CA GLU A 249 -16.34 -5.76 -3.43
C GLU A 249 -17.38 -6.88 -3.24
N VAL A 250 -17.49 -7.80 -4.19
CA VAL A 250 -18.43 -8.96 -4.16
C VAL A 250 -18.19 -9.82 -2.91
N ILE A 251 -16.92 -10.13 -2.60
CA ILE A 251 -16.60 -10.91 -1.40
C ILE A 251 -16.90 -10.13 -0.13
N GLY A 252 -16.59 -8.83 -0.11
CA GLY A 252 -16.94 -7.94 1.01
C GLY A 252 -18.45 -7.85 1.27
N GLN A 253 -19.26 -7.96 0.21
CA GLN A 253 -20.72 -7.90 0.24
C GLN A 253 -21.40 -9.25 -0.08
N ILE A 254 -20.74 -10.37 0.23
CA ILE A 254 -21.20 -11.70 -0.18
C ILE A 254 -22.64 -12.02 0.28
N ARG A 255 -23.09 -11.47 1.42
CA ARG A 255 -24.47 -11.61 1.89
C ARG A 255 -25.47 -11.01 0.92
N VAL A 256 -25.16 -9.86 0.33
CA VAL A 256 -26.02 -9.21 -0.68
C VAL A 256 -26.08 -10.09 -1.92
N VAL A 257 -24.92 -10.53 -2.43
CA VAL A 257 -24.86 -11.39 -3.63
C VAL A 257 -25.71 -12.66 -3.44
N LYS A 258 -25.59 -13.32 -2.28
CA LYS A 258 -26.39 -14.51 -1.95
C LYS A 258 -27.87 -14.22 -1.78
N SER A 259 -28.20 -13.08 -1.15
CA SER A 259 -29.61 -12.71 -0.94
C SER A 259 -30.36 -12.39 -2.24
N PHE A 260 -29.64 -11.90 -3.26
CA PHE A 260 -30.20 -11.60 -4.57
C PHE A 260 -29.96 -12.68 -5.62
N VAL A 261 -29.35 -13.84 -5.21
CA VAL A 261 -29.05 -14.99 -6.08
C VAL A 261 -28.22 -14.53 -7.30
N ALA A 262 -27.27 -13.63 -7.08
CA ALA A 262 -26.49 -12.96 -8.13
C ALA A 262 -25.15 -13.67 -8.43
N GLU A 263 -24.84 -14.82 -7.80
CA GLU A 263 -23.55 -15.52 -7.91
C GLU A 263 -23.16 -15.82 -9.37
N ARG A 264 -24.14 -16.22 -10.19
CA ARG A 264 -23.87 -16.56 -11.58
C ARG A 264 -23.54 -15.30 -12.41
N ALA A 265 -24.27 -14.22 -12.17
CA ALA A 265 -24.04 -12.96 -12.88
C ALA A 265 -22.66 -12.39 -12.57
N GLU A 266 -22.24 -12.42 -11.30
CA GLU A 266 -20.93 -11.96 -10.87
C GLU A 266 -19.79 -12.86 -11.42
N LEU A 267 -20.00 -14.18 -11.42
CA LEU A 267 -19.03 -15.11 -12.02
C LEU A 267 -18.91 -14.90 -13.53
N ASP A 268 -20.01 -14.67 -14.23
CA ASP A 268 -20.01 -14.45 -15.68
C ASP A 268 -19.31 -13.14 -16.03
N ASP A 269 -19.48 -12.06 -15.24
CA ASP A 269 -18.79 -10.78 -15.46
C ASP A 269 -17.28 -10.93 -15.22
N PHE A 270 -16.89 -11.54 -14.09
CA PHE A 270 -15.49 -11.83 -13.77
C PHE A 270 -14.83 -12.67 -14.87
N THR A 271 -15.51 -13.72 -15.32
CA THR A 271 -15.05 -14.61 -16.38
C THR A 271 -14.85 -13.88 -17.70
N ARG A 272 -15.82 -13.04 -18.12
CA ARG A 272 -15.69 -12.24 -19.36
C ARG A 272 -14.45 -11.33 -19.31
N ARG A 273 -14.20 -10.64 -18.20
CA ARG A 273 -13.07 -9.74 -18.04
C ARG A 273 -11.74 -10.48 -18.11
N PHE A 274 -11.61 -11.60 -17.40
CA PHE A 274 -10.41 -12.41 -17.47
C PHE A 274 -10.19 -13.03 -18.86
N TRP A 275 -11.22 -13.52 -19.52
CA TRP A 275 -11.10 -14.01 -20.90
C TRP A 275 -10.78 -12.91 -21.92
N SER A 276 -11.14 -11.67 -21.66
CA SER A 276 -10.73 -10.54 -22.52
C SER A 276 -9.22 -10.35 -22.55
N THR A 277 -8.52 -10.68 -21.46
CA THR A 277 -7.06 -10.61 -21.37
C THR A 277 -6.35 -11.63 -22.26
N ASP A 278 -6.99 -12.77 -22.58
CA ASP A 278 -6.43 -13.81 -23.45
C ASP A 278 -6.13 -13.27 -24.86
N ARG A 279 -7.04 -12.47 -25.44
CA ARG A 279 -6.81 -11.82 -26.72
C ARG A 279 -5.62 -10.88 -26.69
N ILE A 280 -5.53 -10.06 -25.63
CA ILE A 280 -4.42 -9.10 -25.44
C ILE A 280 -3.10 -9.88 -25.27
N THR A 281 -3.11 -10.93 -24.46
CA THR A 281 -1.93 -11.78 -24.23
C THR A 281 -1.48 -12.47 -25.52
N ARG A 282 -2.36 -12.94 -26.38
CA ARG A 282 -1.99 -13.54 -27.69
C ARG A 282 -1.31 -12.52 -28.60
N GLU A 283 -1.80 -11.28 -28.66
CA GLU A 283 -1.17 -10.22 -29.46
C GLU A 283 0.19 -9.84 -28.87
N GLN A 284 0.27 -9.65 -27.57
CA GLN A 284 1.49 -9.35 -26.83
C GLN A 284 2.55 -10.43 -27.04
N SER A 285 2.19 -11.69 -26.84
CA SER A 285 3.06 -12.86 -27.01
C SER A 285 3.59 -13.00 -28.43
N ARG A 286 2.72 -12.83 -29.45
CA ARG A 286 3.13 -12.86 -30.85
C ARG A 286 4.16 -11.77 -31.15
N HIS A 287 3.92 -10.56 -30.67
CA HIS A 287 4.85 -9.44 -30.87
C HIS A 287 6.17 -9.69 -30.17
N TRP A 288 6.14 -10.12 -28.90
CA TRP A 288 7.32 -10.43 -28.11
C TRP A 288 8.19 -11.52 -28.74
N HIS A 289 7.60 -12.68 -29.04
CA HIS A 289 8.34 -13.80 -29.61
C HIS A 289 8.84 -13.53 -31.04
N GLY A 290 8.09 -12.76 -31.84
CA GLY A 290 8.56 -12.33 -33.17
C GLY A 290 9.81 -11.44 -33.08
N MET A 291 9.81 -10.49 -32.16
CA MET A 291 10.97 -9.62 -31.92
C MET A 291 12.13 -10.37 -31.26
N ASP A 292 11.84 -11.35 -30.39
CA ASP A 292 12.88 -12.19 -29.78
C ASP A 292 13.58 -13.06 -30.83
N MET A 293 12.85 -13.62 -31.79
CA MET A 293 13.45 -14.31 -32.94
C MET A 293 14.37 -13.39 -33.73
N ALA A 294 13.96 -12.15 -34.02
CA ALA A 294 14.80 -11.18 -34.72
C ALA A 294 16.07 -10.84 -33.91
N ARG A 295 15.95 -10.59 -32.63
CA ARG A 295 17.10 -10.34 -31.74
C ARG A 295 18.09 -11.51 -31.72
N ARG A 296 17.58 -12.74 -31.58
CA ARG A 296 18.42 -13.96 -31.58
C ARG A 296 19.05 -14.21 -32.93
N ALA A 297 18.38 -13.89 -34.05
CA ALA A 297 18.95 -13.99 -35.38
C ALA A 297 20.15 -13.03 -35.54
N VAL A 298 20.02 -11.76 -35.16
CA VAL A 298 21.10 -10.78 -35.17
C VAL A 298 22.27 -11.26 -34.31
N LEU A 299 21.97 -11.72 -33.08
CA LEU A 299 22.98 -12.27 -32.18
C LEU A 299 23.73 -13.42 -32.81
N ASN A 300 23.01 -14.39 -33.41
CA ASN A 300 23.64 -15.55 -34.08
C ASN A 300 24.50 -15.16 -35.26
N ILE A 301 24.10 -14.15 -36.06
CA ILE A 301 24.92 -13.65 -37.19
C ILE A 301 26.25 -13.04 -36.69
N VAL A 302 26.19 -12.23 -35.62
CA VAL A 302 27.40 -11.65 -35.05
C VAL A 302 28.29 -12.72 -34.44
N PHE A 303 27.76 -13.70 -33.72
CA PHE A 303 28.55 -14.81 -33.17
C PHE A 303 29.11 -15.72 -34.24
N PHE A 304 28.42 -15.91 -35.36
CA PHE A 304 29.00 -16.57 -36.54
C PHE A 304 30.25 -15.82 -37.02
N GLY A 305 30.19 -14.50 -37.16
CA GLY A 305 31.36 -13.69 -37.53
C GLY A 305 32.52 -13.83 -36.54
N ILE A 306 32.21 -13.81 -35.23
CA ILE A 306 33.21 -14.02 -34.17
C ILE A 306 33.86 -15.38 -34.29
N TYR A 307 33.08 -16.47 -34.42
CA TYR A 307 33.64 -17.82 -34.57
C TYR A 307 34.41 -17.98 -35.88
N ALA A 308 33.96 -17.38 -36.97
CA ALA A 308 34.69 -17.41 -38.26
C ALA A 308 36.06 -16.75 -38.13
N ILE A 309 36.19 -15.62 -37.44
CA ILE A 309 37.47 -14.96 -37.17
C ILE A 309 38.37 -15.85 -36.30
N ILE A 310 37.85 -16.44 -35.24
CA ILE A 310 38.61 -17.33 -34.34
C ILE A 310 39.16 -18.54 -35.14
N PHE A 311 38.32 -19.20 -35.93
CA PHE A 311 38.72 -20.36 -36.72
C PHE A 311 39.73 -20.00 -37.81
N TRP A 312 39.52 -18.84 -38.49
CA TRP A 312 40.44 -18.38 -39.52
C TRP A 312 41.83 -18.05 -38.96
N GLN A 313 41.92 -17.31 -37.85
CA GLN A 313 43.18 -16.97 -37.20
C GLN A 313 43.89 -18.21 -36.64
N THR A 314 43.13 -19.19 -36.15
CA THR A 314 43.70 -20.47 -35.70
C THR A 314 44.27 -21.27 -36.90
N ALA A 315 43.53 -21.32 -38.02
CA ALA A 315 44.00 -22.00 -39.23
C ALA A 315 45.23 -21.30 -39.88
N ALA A 316 45.34 -19.97 -39.72
CA ALA A 316 46.50 -19.18 -40.13
C ALA A 316 47.73 -19.33 -39.20
N GLY A 317 47.59 -20.04 -38.06
CA GLY A 317 48.65 -20.22 -37.07
C GLY A 317 48.86 -19.06 -36.10
N GLU A 318 47.98 -18.05 -36.12
CA GLU A 318 48.02 -16.91 -35.20
C GLU A 318 47.61 -17.30 -33.78
N PHE A 319 46.67 -18.25 -33.65
CA PHE A 319 46.21 -18.79 -32.39
C PHE A 319 46.57 -20.27 -32.23
N SER A 320 46.93 -20.67 -31.01
CA SER A 320 46.99 -22.08 -30.64
C SER A 320 45.59 -22.71 -30.58
N ILE A 321 45.51 -24.05 -30.59
CA ILE A 321 44.24 -24.79 -30.42
C ILE A 321 43.64 -24.47 -29.06
N GLY A 322 44.47 -24.37 -27.99
CA GLY A 322 44.01 -23.99 -26.67
C GLY A 322 43.48 -22.56 -26.57
N THR A 323 44.16 -21.61 -27.26
CA THR A 323 43.65 -20.22 -27.38
C THR A 323 42.31 -20.17 -28.10
N MET A 324 42.12 -20.96 -29.17
CA MET A 324 40.85 -21.09 -29.86
C MET A 324 39.73 -21.56 -28.89
N VAL A 325 39.98 -22.61 -28.12
CA VAL A 325 39.03 -23.15 -27.14
C VAL A 325 38.72 -22.13 -26.04
N LEU A 326 39.76 -21.45 -25.52
CA LEU A 326 39.61 -20.36 -24.55
C LEU A 326 38.69 -19.26 -25.07
N LEU A 327 38.94 -18.75 -26.28
CA LEU A 327 38.14 -17.68 -26.88
C LEU A 327 36.68 -18.11 -27.14
N ILE A 328 36.45 -19.34 -27.62
CA ILE A 328 35.10 -19.89 -27.82
C ILE A 328 34.33 -19.90 -26.49
N GLN A 329 34.97 -20.32 -25.39
CA GLN A 329 34.35 -20.36 -24.09
C GLN A 329 34.05 -18.94 -23.56
N LEU A 330 34.99 -17.99 -23.68
CA LEU A 330 34.75 -16.59 -23.31
C LEU A 330 33.59 -15.99 -24.11
N MET A 331 33.51 -16.26 -25.41
CA MET A 331 32.40 -15.79 -26.25
C MET A 331 31.06 -16.42 -25.80
N THR A 332 31.05 -17.69 -25.41
CA THR A 332 29.89 -18.38 -24.89
C THR A 332 29.42 -17.74 -23.57
N MET A 333 30.37 -17.39 -22.69
CA MET A 333 30.06 -16.67 -21.44
C MET A 333 29.47 -15.27 -21.71
N ALA A 334 29.98 -14.55 -22.73
CA ALA A 334 29.44 -13.22 -23.10
C ALA A 334 28.05 -13.27 -23.74
N ARG A 335 27.63 -14.40 -24.28
CA ARG A 335 26.33 -14.58 -24.94
C ARG A 335 25.17 -14.53 -23.95
N GLN A 336 25.32 -15.13 -22.78
CA GLN A 336 24.26 -15.25 -21.78
C GLN A 336 23.76 -13.88 -21.24
N PRO A 337 24.64 -12.92 -20.89
CA PRO A 337 24.23 -11.56 -20.51
C PRO A 337 23.35 -10.87 -21.55
N VAL A 338 23.72 -11.00 -22.85
CA VAL A 338 22.94 -10.39 -23.93
C VAL A 338 21.54 -11.01 -24.02
N GLN A 339 21.43 -12.32 -23.88
CA GLN A 339 20.13 -13.01 -23.92
C GLN A 339 19.23 -12.62 -22.74
N ASN A 340 19.80 -12.39 -21.57
CA ASN A 340 19.07 -11.99 -20.35
C ASN A 340 18.76 -10.48 -20.29
N MET A 341 19.33 -9.67 -21.17
CA MET A 341 19.20 -8.20 -21.15
C MET A 341 17.74 -7.73 -21.13
N SER A 342 16.87 -8.38 -21.93
CA SER A 342 15.44 -8.03 -22.00
C SER A 342 14.75 -8.21 -20.66
N PHE A 343 15.02 -9.30 -19.96
CA PHE A 343 14.46 -9.57 -18.64
C PHE A 343 14.97 -8.57 -17.59
N VAL A 344 16.25 -8.23 -17.65
CA VAL A 344 16.85 -7.24 -16.75
C VAL A 344 16.25 -5.86 -16.94
N ILE A 345 16.09 -5.42 -18.20
CA ILE A 345 15.48 -4.13 -18.53
C ILE A 345 14.04 -4.09 -18.05
N ASP A 346 13.27 -5.13 -18.29
CA ASP A 346 11.88 -5.25 -17.88
C ASP A 346 11.75 -5.15 -16.35
N THR A 347 12.48 -5.98 -15.62
CA THR A 347 12.46 -5.96 -14.14
C THR A 347 12.94 -4.62 -13.56
N ALA A 348 13.94 -3.98 -14.19
CA ALA A 348 14.38 -2.64 -13.80
C ALA A 348 13.28 -1.59 -14.02
N GLN A 349 12.53 -1.66 -15.13
CA GLN A 349 11.42 -0.74 -15.42
C GLN A 349 10.29 -0.89 -14.39
N HIS A 350 9.92 -2.12 -14.00
CA HIS A 350 8.96 -2.37 -12.94
C HIS A 350 9.42 -1.81 -11.59
N ALA A 351 10.69 -2.03 -11.23
CA ALA A 351 11.25 -1.46 -10.00
C ALA A 351 11.28 0.09 -10.01
N ILE A 352 11.55 0.70 -11.17
CA ILE A 352 11.50 2.16 -11.33
C ILE A 352 10.07 2.67 -11.17
N ALA A 353 9.08 2.00 -11.79
CA ALA A 353 7.67 2.36 -11.65
C ALA A 353 7.20 2.22 -10.20
N GLY A 354 7.48 1.08 -9.57
CA GLY A 354 7.19 0.85 -8.15
C GLY A 354 7.87 1.87 -7.22
N SER A 355 9.11 2.26 -7.55
CA SER A 355 9.82 3.31 -6.81
C SER A 355 9.12 4.67 -6.89
N LYS A 356 8.61 5.05 -8.06
CA LYS A 356 7.86 6.32 -8.21
C LYS A 356 6.60 6.31 -7.36
N ASP A 357 5.83 5.23 -7.39
CA ASP A 357 4.61 5.11 -6.59
C ASP A 357 4.92 5.13 -5.09
N TYR A 358 5.97 4.45 -4.65
CA TYR A 358 6.45 4.47 -3.28
C TYR A 358 6.84 5.88 -2.82
N PHE A 359 7.70 6.56 -3.58
CA PHE A 359 8.20 7.88 -3.20
C PHE A 359 7.15 8.98 -3.31
N ARG A 360 6.14 8.85 -4.17
CA ARG A 360 4.99 9.77 -4.20
C ARG A 360 4.33 9.86 -2.82
N VAL A 361 4.09 8.73 -2.16
CA VAL A 361 3.52 8.71 -0.81
C VAL A 361 4.52 9.20 0.23
N MET A 362 5.79 8.81 0.12
CA MET A 362 6.83 9.25 1.05
C MET A 362 7.09 10.75 1.00
N GLU A 363 6.84 11.42 -0.13
CA GLU A 363 7.01 12.86 -0.34
C GLU A 363 5.77 13.68 0.01
N THR A 364 4.62 13.05 0.18
CA THR A 364 3.41 13.74 0.66
C THR A 364 3.71 14.41 1.99
N GLU A 365 3.31 15.65 2.16
CA GLU A 365 3.52 16.40 3.39
C GLU A 365 2.74 15.72 4.54
N VAL A 366 3.39 15.59 5.70
CA VAL A 366 2.74 15.16 6.95
C VAL A 366 2.15 16.37 7.64
N ASP A 367 1.18 16.14 8.52
CA ASP A 367 0.65 17.21 9.35
C ASP A 367 1.76 17.69 10.31
N PRO A 368 2.16 18.98 10.23
CA PRO A 368 3.27 19.50 11.04
C PRO A 368 2.95 19.53 12.54
N ARG A 369 1.69 19.36 12.93
CA ARG A 369 1.24 19.33 14.33
C ARG A 369 1.38 17.95 14.97
N LEU A 370 1.77 16.90 14.23
CA LEU A 370 2.05 15.59 14.82
C LEU A 370 3.41 15.62 15.53
N LEU A 371 3.45 15.07 16.75
CA LEU A 371 4.70 14.90 17.47
C LEU A 371 5.64 13.93 16.74
N ALA A 372 6.94 14.10 16.94
CA ALA A 372 7.91 13.16 16.39
C ALA A 372 7.68 11.75 17.00
N THR A 373 7.93 10.72 16.20
CA THR A 373 7.77 9.32 16.66
C THR A 373 8.61 9.06 17.90
N GLY A 374 7.96 8.71 19.00
CA GLY A 374 8.60 8.41 20.29
C GLY A 374 8.52 9.52 21.32
N GLU A 375 7.99 10.71 20.99
CA GLU A 375 7.64 11.73 21.98
C GLU A 375 6.36 11.34 22.73
N ASP A 376 6.36 11.53 24.07
CA ASP A 376 5.19 11.24 24.90
C ASP A 376 4.24 12.45 24.91
N PRO A 377 2.97 12.34 24.48
CA PRO A 377 2.00 13.42 24.56
C PRO A 377 1.83 13.97 25.99
N ALA A 378 2.09 13.17 27.03
CA ALA A 378 2.02 13.60 28.41
C ALA A 378 3.10 14.64 28.77
N GLU A 379 4.27 14.60 28.14
CA GLU A 379 5.35 15.59 28.34
C GLU A 379 5.00 16.97 27.74
N HIS A 380 4.08 16.99 26.75
CA HIS A 380 3.59 18.19 26.08
C HIS A 380 2.20 18.60 26.58
N ALA A 381 1.76 18.03 27.72
CA ALA A 381 0.43 18.30 28.26
C ALA A 381 0.23 19.81 28.51
N ILE A 382 -0.87 20.35 27.96
CA ILE A 382 -1.24 21.74 28.18
C ILE A 382 -2.12 21.87 29.43
N GLU A 383 -1.93 22.94 30.19
CA GLU A 383 -2.86 23.29 31.26
C GLU A 383 -4.05 24.07 30.69
N PRO A 384 -5.27 23.76 31.11
CA PRO A 384 -6.44 24.52 30.69
C PRO A 384 -6.34 25.96 31.14
N VAL A 385 -6.55 26.91 30.24
CA VAL A 385 -6.59 28.35 30.56
C VAL A 385 -7.68 28.61 31.60
N ALA A 386 -7.34 29.37 32.65
CA ALA A 386 -8.30 29.68 33.71
C ALA A 386 -9.49 30.48 33.16
N GLY A 387 -10.71 30.02 33.45
CA GLY A 387 -11.93 30.67 32.97
C GLY A 387 -12.32 30.35 31.51
N ALA A 388 -11.48 29.68 30.74
CA ALA A 388 -11.82 29.29 29.36
C ALA A 388 -12.85 28.16 29.33
N PRO A 389 -13.77 28.15 28.35
CA PRO A 389 -14.68 27.03 28.11
C PRO A 389 -13.92 25.75 27.75
N ALA A 390 -14.55 24.60 27.80
CA ALA A 390 -13.99 23.35 27.38
C ALA A 390 -13.78 23.28 25.85
N ILE A 391 -14.77 23.81 25.11
CA ILE A 391 -14.77 23.91 23.65
C ILE A 391 -15.28 25.30 23.27
N SER A 392 -14.66 25.93 22.26
CA SER A 392 -15.14 27.19 21.67
C SER A 392 -14.97 27.16 20.17
N PHE A 393 -16.01 27.54 19.45
CA PHE A 393 -16.01 27.82 18.02
C PHE A 393 -16.29 29.31 17.85
N ARG A 394 -15.48 30.03 17.07
CA ARG A 394 -15.60 31.47 16.87
C ARG A 394 -15.55 31.81 15.39
N ASP A 395 -16.68 32.20 14.84
CA ASP A 395 -16.88 32.58 13.43
C ASP A 395 -16.29 31.56 12.45
N VAL A 396 -16.58 30.28 12.66
CA VAL A 396 -15.96 29.18 11.91
C VAL A 396 -16.67 28.97 10.59
N HIS A 397 -15.89 29.06 9.51
CA HIS A 397 -16.25 28.69 8.13
C HIS A 397 -15.44 27.49 7.67
N PHE A 398 -16.10 26.56 6.95
CA PHE A 398 -15.41 25.36 6.48
C PHE A 398 -16.00 24.77 5.19
N ALA A 399 -15.12 24.30 4.29
CA ALA A 399 -15.41 23.45 3.13
C ALA A 399 -14.41 22.30 3.04
N TYR A 400 -14.84 21.13 2.59
CA TYR A 400 -13.95 19.95 2.44
C TYR A 400 -12.93 20.08 1.31
N GLU A 401 -13.29 20.72 0.20
CA GLU A 401 -12.42 21.03 -0.96
C GLU A 401 -12.67 22.47 -1.36
N ASP A 402 -12.17 22.92 -2.50
CA ASP A 402 -12.43 24.26 -3.06
C ASP A 402 -13.90 24.43 -3.51
N GLY A 403 -14.81 23.70 -2.82
CA GLY A 403 -16.24 23.65 -3.06
C GLY A 403 -17.06 24.61 -2.19
N GLN A 404 -18.36 24.35 -2.13
CA GLN A 404 -19.29 25.07 -1.29
C GLN A 404 -18.96 24.90 0.18
N ASP A 405 -19.07 25.99 0.96
CA ASP A 405 -18.95 25.93 2.41
C ASP A 405 -20.03 25.01 3.01
N VAL A 406 -19.60 24.18 3.93
CA VAL A 406 -20.46 23.26 4.70
C VAL A 406 -20.81 23.85 6.05
N LEU A 407 -19.96 24.74 6.59
CA LEU A 407 -20.22 25.50 7.80
C LEU A 407 -20.05 26.98 7.53
N HIS A 408 -20.99 27.78 8.06
CA HIS A 408 -21.06 29.22 7.82
C HIS A 408 -21.20 29.97 9.17
N ALA A 409 -20.15 30.69 9.58
CA ALA A 409 -20.12 31.55 10.77
C ALA A 409 -20.63 30.80 12.03
N ILE A 410 -20.05 29.62 12.30
CA ILE A 410 -20.41 28.83 13.50
C ILE A 410 -19.77 29.47 14.72
N ASP A 411 -20.61 29.88 15.67
CA ASP A 411 -20.20 30.53 16.93
C ASP A 411 -20.92 29.92 18.12
N PHE A 412 -20.21 29.14 18.95
CA PHE A 412 -20.74 28.60 20.20
C PHE A 412 -19.63 28.18 21.16
N GLU A 413 -19.98 28.00 22.43
CA GLU A 413 -19.06 27.52 23.45
C GLU A 413 -19.71 26.38 24.24
N VAL A 414 -18.88 25.48 24.77
CA VAL A 414 -19.29 24.44 25.77
C VAL A 414 -18.53 24.73 27.07
N ALA A 415 -19.25 25.03 28.11
CA ALA A 415 -18.66 25.29 29.43
C ALA A 415 -18.04 23.99 30.03
N ARG A 416 -17.15 24.15 31.00
CA ARG A 416 -16.59 22.97 31.70
C ARG A 416 -17.66 22.22 32.46
N GLY A 417 -17.76 20.91 32.21
CA GLY A 417 -18.76 20.03 32.79
C GLY A 417 -20.18 20.13 32.16
N GLU A 418 -20.36 21.00 31.16
CA GLU A 418 -21.62 21.16 30.44
C GLU A 418 -21.83 20.05 29.41
N LYS A 419 -23.05 19.61 29.23
CA LYS A 419 -23.52 18.66 28.23
C LYS A 419 -24.29 19.42 27.15
N VAL A 420 -23.77 19.52 25.95
CA VAL A 420 -24.40 20.22 24.83
C VAL A 420 -24.75 19.23 23.73
N ALA A 421 -25.98 19.28 23.23
CA ALA A 421 -26.41 18.47 22.08
C ALA A 421 -26.44 19.30 20.80
N LEU A 422 -25.87 18.74 19.71
CA LEU A 422 -26.04 19.23 18.35
C LEU A 422 -27.20 18.48 17.69
N VAL A 423 -28.19 19.22 17.22
CA VAL A 423 -29.40 18.69 16.58
C VAL A 423 -29.60 19.37 15.23
N GLY A 424 -30.06 18.66 14.21
CA GLY A 424 -30.32 19.20 12.88
C GLY A 424 -30.55 18.11 11.87
N GLU A 425 -30.92 18.51 10.65
CA GLU A 425 -31.10 17.56 9.54
C GLU A 425 -29.80 16.85 9.15
N SER A 426 -29.92 15.70 8.46
CA SER A 426 -28.76 15.00 7.89
C SER A 426 -28.05 15.92 6.87
N GLY A 427 -26.72 15.97 6.93
CA GLY A 427 -25.94 16.90 6.10
C GLY A 427 -25.79 18.32 6.67
N GLY A 428 -26.44 18.69 7.80
CA GLY A 428 -26.37 20.02 8.40
C GLY A 428 -25.03 20.39 9.05
N GLY A 429 -23.93 19.64 8.83
CA GLY A 429 -22.59 20.01 9.31
C GLY A 429 -22.20 19.47 10.69
N LYS A 430 -23.05 18.67 11.39
CA LYS A 430 -22.76 18.15 12.74
C LYS A 430 -21.46 17.36 12.83
N SER A 431 -21.26 16.39 11.97
CA SER A 431 -20.04 15.58 11.93
C SER A 431 -18.82 16.40 11.51
N THR A 432 -19.03 17.44 10.71
CA THR A 432 -17.97 18.40 10.34
C THR A 432 -17.46 19.18 11.55
N ILE A 433 -18.33 19.61 12.45
CA ILE A 433 -17.97 20.25 13.73
C ILE A 433 -17.07 19.30 14.55
N VAL A 434 -17.44 18.02 14.64
CA VAL A 434 -16.62 17.00 15.34
C VAL A 434 -15.26 16.81 14.67
N ASN A 435 -15.21 16.75 13.35
CA ASN A 435 -13.97 16.59 12.60
C ASN A 435 -13.01 17.78 12.82
N LEU A 436 -13.53 19.00 12.86
CA LEU A 436 -12.75 20.20 13.18
C LEU A 436 -12.23 20.17 14.62
N LEU A 437 -13.10 19.79 15.57
CA LEU A 437 -12.72 19.67 16.98
C LEU A 437 -11.60 18.64 17.21
N LEU A 438 -11.59 17.55 16.46
CA LEU A 438 -10.54 16.52 16.50
C LEU A 438 -9.26 16.90 15.75
N GLY A 439 -9.24 18.07 15.10
CA GLY A 439 -8.12 18.48 14.26
C GLY A 439 -7.88 17.56 13.06
N LEU A 440 -8.94 16.90 12.55
CA LEU A 440 -8.86 16.11 11.31
C LEU A 440 -8.83 17.01 10.07
N TYR A 441 -9.42 18.21 10.21
CA TYR A 441 -9.42 19.30 9.23
C TYR A 441 -9.20 20.63 9.95
N GLU A 442 -8.81 21.65 9.18
CA GLU A 442 -8.66 23.02 9.65
C GLU A 442 -9.80 23.90 9.12
N PRO A 443 -10.32 24.84 9.91
CA PRO A 443 -11.30 25.78 9.42
C PRO A 443 -10.68 26.68 8.33
N ARG A 444 -11.52 27.15 7.40
CA ARG A 444 -11.11 28.11 6.37
C ARG A 444 -10.98 29.52 6.95
N GLU A 445 -11.90 29.90 7.81
CA GLU A 445 -11.91 31.16 8.56
C GLU A 445 -12.41 30.88 9.99
N GLY A 446 -12.11 31.77 10.91
CA GLY A 446 -12.44 31.62 12.32
C GLY A 446 -11.44 30.73 13.06
N ARG A 447 -11.82 30.30 14.29
CA ARG A 447 -10.95 29.44 15.12
C ARG A 447 -11.77 28.46 15.96
N VAL A 448 -11.15 27.30 16.23
CA VAL A 448 -11.66 26.28 17.15
C VAL A 448 -10.70 26.18 18.33
N GLU A 449 -11.22 26.32 19.56
CA GLU A 449 -10.39 26.26 20.76
C GLU A 449 -10.81 25.10 21.65
N VAL A 450 -9.84 24.43 22.27
CA VAL A 450 -10.01 23.39 23.29
C VAL A 450 -9.30 23.81 24.56
N ALA A 451 -10.04 23.91 25.65
CA ALA A 451 -9.54 24.38 26.94
C ALA A 451 -8.83 25.75 26.90
N GLY A 452 -9.21 26.60 25.94
CA GLY A 452 -8.64 27.94 25.71
C GLY A 452 -7.42 27.97 24.80
N HIS A 453 -7.07 26.88 24.13
CA HIS A 453 -5.96 26.79 23.17
C HIS A 453 -6.50 26.53 21.76
N ASP A 454 -5.95 27.20 20.76
CA ASP A 454 -6.33 27.02 19.36
C ASP A 454 -5.93 25.61 18.87
N VAL A 455 -6.90 24.87 18.30
CA VAL A 455 -6.70 23.54 17.73
C VAL A 455 -5.68 23.56 16.59
N ALA A 456 -5.57 24.67 15.85
CA ALA A 456 -4.61 24.82 14.76
C ALA A 456 -3.16 24.89 15.24
N GLU A 457 -2.91 25.30 16.49
CA GLU A 457 -1.59 25.48 17.08
C GLU A 457 -1.16 24.29 17.98
N LEU A 458 -2.11 23.47 18.39
CA LEU A 458 -1.84 22.36 19.30
C LEU A 458 -1.23 21.15 18.58
N PRO A 459 -0.23 20.46 19.20
CA PRO A 459 0.13 19.12 18.78
C PRO A 459 -1.09 18.19 18.79
N LEU A 460 -1.34 17.49 17.68
CA LEU A 460 -2.56 16.68 17.52
C LEU A 460 -2.66 15.54 18.54
N ASP A 461 -1.54 14.99 18.96
CA ASP A 461 -1.49 13.94 19.98
C ASP A 461 -1.95 14.47 21.33
N VAL A 462 -1.54 15.70 21.69
CA VAL A 462 -1.95 16.41 22.89
C VAL A 462 -3.45 16.75 22.84
N LEU A 463 -3.92 17.33 21.72
CA LEU A 463 -5.33 17.61 21.49
C LEU A 463 -6.19 16.36 21.66
N ARG A 464 -5.85 15.30 20.92
CA ARG A 464 -6.64 14.06 20.88
C ARG A 464 -6.56 13.27 22.17
N SER A 465 -5.49 13.43 22.97
CA SER A 465 -5.43 12.83 24.32
C SER A 465 -6.52 13.39 25.24
N ARG A 466 -6.93 14.65 25.05
CA ARG A 466 -7.96 15.33 25.85
C ARG A 466 -9.39 15.07 25.42
N ILE A 467 -9.60 14.43 24.26
CA ILE A 467 -10.94 14.20 23.70
C ILE A 467 -11.20 12.71 23.61
N GLY A 468 -12.21 12.22 24.33
CA GLY A 468 -12.75 10.87 24.19
C GLY A 468 -13.85 10.87 23.14
N VAL A 469 -13.86 9.90 22.22
CA VAL A 469 -14.86 9.83 21.16
C VAL A 469 -15.57 8.50 21.18
N VAL A 470 -16.90 8.52 21.05
CA VAL A 470 -17.73 7.35 20.75
C VAL A 470 -18.42 7.62 19.42
N PHE A 471 -17.96 6.96 18.36
CA PHE A 471 -18.52 7.13 17.02
C PHE A 471 -19.85 6.37 16.86
N GLN A 472 -20.66 6.80 15.90
CA GLN A 472 -21.91 6.17 15.50
C GLN A 472 -21.69 4.69 15.17
N ASP A 473 -20.72 4.40 14.34
CA ASP A 473 -20.27 3.03 14.08
C ASP A 473 -19.16 2.66 15.06
N ALA A 474 -19.47 1.71 15.95
CA ALA A 474 -18.49 1.20 16.91
C ALA A 474 -17.42 0.41 16.17
N SER A 475 -16.46 1.13 15.55
CA SER A 475 -15.37 0.53 14.79
C SER A 475 -14.46 -0.27 15.73
N LEU A 476 -14.58 -1.61 15.67
CA LEU A 476 -13.73 -2.53 16.41
C LEU A 476 -12.68 -3.15 15.49
N PHE A 477 -11.49 -3.35 16.03
CA PHE A 477 -10.42 -4.05 15.33
C PHE A 477 -10.58 -5.57 15.48
N SER A 478 -10.06 -6.32 14.52
CA SER A 478 -9.89 -7.77 14.67
C SER A 478 -8.98 -8.05 15.86
N GLY A 479 -9.35 -9.02 16.69
CA GLY A 479 -8.61 -9.35 17.91
C GLY A 479 -9.55 -9.71 19.04
N THR A 480 -9.06 -9.63 20.27
CA THR A 480 -9.83 -9.95 21.49
C THR A 480 -10.67 -8.76 21.95
N ILE A 481 -11.66 -9.02 22.80
CA ILE A 481 -12.43 -7.95 23.48
C ILE A 481 -11.48 -7.12 24.35
N ARG A 482 -10.55 -7.76 25.05
CA ARG A 482 -9.53 -7.11 25.87
C ARG A 482 -8.71 -6.09 25.08
N GLU A 483 -8.14 -6.50 23.94
CA GLU A 483 -7.36 -5.63 23.05
C GLU A 483 -8.18 -4.43 22.57
N ASN A 484 -9.45 -4.65 22.23
CA ASN A 484 -10.34 -3.58 21.78
C ASN A 484 -10.65 -2.55 22.86
N ILE A 485 -10.80 -2.95 24.13
CA ILE A 485 -10.98 -2.01 25.24
C ILE A 485 -9.66 -1.30 25.54
N ALA A 486 -8.54 -2.06 25.62
CA ALA A 486 -7.20 -1.55 25.90
C ALA A 486 -6.71 -0.52 24.87
N TYR A 487 -7.31 -0.49 23.66
CA TYR A 487 -7.00 0.52 22.64
C TYR A 487 -7.24 1.96 23.13
N GLY A 488 -8.14 2.17 24.11
CA GLY A 488 -8.35 3.47 24.74
C GLY A 488 -7.16 3.99 25.53
N ARG A 489 -6.38 3.09 26.15
CA ARG A 489 -5.16 3.38 26.88
C ARG A 489 -4.22 2.18 26.80
N PRO A 490 -3.25 2.18 25.86
CA PRO A 490 -2.25 1.15 25.79
C PRO A 490 -1.49 1.02 27.09
N GLY A 491 -1.26 -0.22 27.56
CA GLY A 491 -0.59 -0.49 28.83
C GLY A 491 -1.49 -0.50 30.08
N ALA A 492 -2.81 -0.32 29.92
CA ALA A 492 -3.77 -0.47 31.01
C ALA A 492 -3.74 -1.91 31.58
N THR A 493 -3.87 -2.02 32.89
CA THR A 493 -3.95 -3.30 33.59
C THR A 493 -5.28 -4.01 33.33
N ASP A 494 -5.31 -5.33 33.54
CA ASP A 494 -6.54 -6.11 33.36
C ASP A 494 -7.65 -5.66 34.32
N GLU A 495 -7.30 -5.15 35.50
CA GLU A 495 -8.26 -4.62 36.47
C GLU A 495 -8.90 -3.34 35.96
N GLU A 496 -8.13 -2.42 35.39
CA GLU A 496 -8.64 -1.17 34.78
C GLU A 496 -9.53 -1.47 33.57
N ILE A 497 -9.16 -2.44 32.73
CA ILE A 497 -9.94 -2.89 31.59
C ILE A 497 -11.28 -3.46 32.04
N ARG A 498 -11.30 -4.32 33.08
CA ARG A 498 -12.52 -4.88 33.67
C ARG A 498 -13.38 -3.80 34.33
N ASP A 499 -12.77 -2.83 35.00
CA ASP A 499 -13.50 -1.72 35.58
C ASP A 499 -14.20 -0.87 34.52
N ALA A 500 -13.49 -0.51 33.47
CA ALA A 500 -14.06 0.20 32.32
C ALA A 500 -15.22 -0.59 31.67
N ALA A 501 -15.07 -1.90 31.51
CA ALA A 501 -16.12 -2.77 30.98
C ALA A 501 -17.37 -2.83 31.90
N ARG A 502 -17.20 -2.90 33.23
CA ARG A 502 -18.28 -2.86 34.21
C ARG A 502 -19.04 -1.55 34.12
N ARG A 503 -18.33 -0.42 34.11
CA ARG A 503 -18.93 0.93 33.99
C ARG A 503 -19.66 1.12 32.67
N ALA A 504 -19.20 0.49 31.59
CA ALA A 504 -19.88 0.46 30.29
C ALA A 504 -21.04 -0.55 30.21
N ASN A 505 -21.38 -1.26 31.28
CA ASN A 505 -22.32 -2.40 31.26
C ASN A 505 -21.95 -3.51 30.26
N ALA A 506 -20.66 -3.69 29.98
CA ALA A 506 -20.17 -4.68 29.04
C ALA A 506 -19.76 -6.01 29.71
N ASP A 507 -19.27 -5.97 30.94
CA ASP A 507 -18.70 -7.11 31.67
C ASP A 507 -19.64 -8.33 31.70
N THR A 508 -20.93 -8.12 32.03
CA THR A 508 -21.92 -9.19 32.12
C THR A 508 -22.09 -10.00 30.84
N PHE A 509 -21.96 -9.41 29.65
CA PHE A 509 -22.05 -10.16 28.41
C PHE A 509 -20.70 -10.73 28.00
N ILE A 510 -19.60 -10.08 28.36
CA ILE A 510 -18.24 -10.55 28.09
C ILE A 510 -17.99 -11.88 28.82
N GLU A 511 -18.36 -11.96 30.09
CA GLU A 511 -18.23 -13.18 30.91
C GLU A 511 -19.09 -14.35 30.44
N ARG A 512 -20.06 -14.14 29.56
CA ARG A 512 -20.86 -15.22 28.95
C ARG A 512 -20.16 -15.92 27.79
N PHE A 513 -19.14 -15.30 27.23
CA PHE A 513 -18.32 -15.99 26.23
C PHE A 513 -17.41 -17.02 26.91
N ALA A 514 -17.13 -18.12 26.23
CA ALA A 514 -16.30 -19.19 26.78
C ALA A 514 -14.89 -18.67 27.15
N ASP A 515 -14.34 -17.77 26.33
CA ASP A 515 -13.01 -17.19 26.51
C ASP A 515 -13.05 -15.81 27.20
N GLY A 516 -14.22 -15.33 27.64
CA GLY A 516 -14.40 -14.06 28.34
C GLY A 516 -13.78 -12.87 27.59
N TYR A 517 -12.85 -12.19 28.23
CA TYR A 517 -12.13 -11.03 27.65
C TYR A 517 -11.18 -11.43 26.50
N GLU A 518 -10.70 -12.67 26.45
CA GLU A 518 -9.85 -13.20 25.38
C GLU A 518 -10.67 -13.68 24.18
N GLN A 519 -11.99 -13.54 24.21
CA GLN A 519 -12.86 -13.89 23.09
C GLN A 519 -12.49 -13.09 21.85
N ILE A 520 -12.14 -13.78 20.75
CA ILE A 520 -11.88 -13.19 19.43
C ILE A 520 -13.19 -12.81 18.77
N ILE A 521 -13.34 -11.53 18.41
CA ILE A 521 -14.58 -10.96 17.89
C ILE A 521 -14.69 -10.94 16.36
N GLY A 522 -13.62 -11.33 15.65
CA GLY A 522 -13.58 -11.33 14.19
C GLY A 522 -13.46 -9.93 13.58
N GLU A 523 -13.47 -9.88 12.26
CA GLU A 523 -13.34 -8.63 11.51
C GLU A 523 -14.50 -7.68 11.88
N ARG A 524 -14.15 -6.43 12.25
CA ARG A 524 -15.10 -5.37 12.67
C ARG A 524 -16.11 -5.81 13.73
N GLY A 525 -15.80 -6.83 14.53
CA GLY A 525 -16.71 -7.32 15.57
C GLY A 525 -17.97 -8.02 15.04
N LEU A 526 -17.90 -8.66 13.87
CA LEU A 526 -19.04 -9.35 13.22
C LEU A 526 -19.74 -10.41 14.10
N ARG A 527 -19.03 -10.93 15.11
CA ARG A 527 -19.58 -11.92 16.06
C ARG A 527 -20.37 -11.29 17.21
N LEU A 528 -20.43 -9.96 17.28
CA LEU A 528 -21.12 -9.20 18.33
C LEU A 528 -22.40 -8.56 17.79
N SER A 529 -23.41 -8.41 18.66
CA SER A 529 -24.56 -7.58 18.34
C SER A 529 -24.18 -6.08 18.32
N GLY A 530 -24.98 -5.23 17.66
CA GLY A 530 -24.76 -3.77 17.63
C GLY A 530 -24.57 -3.17 19.03
N GLY A 531 -25.44 -3.52 19.97
CA GLY A 531 -25.37 -3.04 21.35
C GLY A 531 -24.15 -3.58 22.13
N GLN A 532 -23.63 -4.78 21.79
CA GLN A 532 -22.39 -5.29 22.37
C GLN A 532 -21.19 -4.52 21.85
N ARG A 533 -21.13 -4.27 20.51
CA ARG A 533 -20.06 -3.45 19.91
C ARG A 533 -20.03 -2.05 20.53
N GLN A 534 -21.19 -1.41 20.66
CA GLN A 534 -21.29 -0.07 21.21
C GLN A 534 -20.80 0.00 22.66
N ARG A 535 -21.16 -0.98 23.51
CA ARG A 535 -20.68 -1.02 24.90
C ARG A 535 -19.17 -1.23 25.01
N ILE A 536 -18.55 -1.97 24.09
CA ILE A 536 -17.08 -2.07 24.01
C ILE A 536 -16.48 -0.71 23.63
N ALA A 537 -17.08 0.02 22.67
CA ALA A 537 -16.62 1.36 22.32
C ALA A 537 -16.77 2.36 23.49
N VAL A 538 -17.86 2.26 24.26
CA VAL A 538 -18.03 3.05 25.49
C VAL A 538 -16.99 2.68 26.54
N ALA A 539 -16.69 1.38 26.74
CA ALA A 539 -15.63 0.92 27.64
C ALA A 539 -14.25 1.46 27.25
N ARG A 540 -13.95 1.49 25.94
CA ARG A 540 -12.75 2.11 25.38
C ARG A 540 -12.64 3.59 25.74
N ALA A 541 -13.74 4.34 25.61
CA ALA A 541 -13.78 5.76 25.95
C ALA A 541 -13.69 6.01 27.46
N ILE A 542 -14.29 5.15 28.30
CA ILE A 542 -14.15 5.20 29.76
C ILE A 542 -12.69 4.97 30.17
N LEU A 543 -12.03 3.96 29.59
CA LEU A 543 -10.63 3.64 29.87
C LEU A 543 -9.66 4.77 29.47
N LYS A 544 -9.97 5.48 28.39
CA LYS A 544 -9.20 6.65 27.93
C LYS A 544 -9.21 7.79 28.95
N ASP A 545 -10.30 7.97 29.67
CA ASP A 545 -10.53 8.95 30.75
C ASP A 545 -10.28 10.42 30.36
N ALA A 546 -10.68 10.80 29.15
CA ALA A 546 -10.52 12.15 28.64
C ALA A 546 -11.52 13.14 29.27
N PRO A 547 -11.11 14.43 29.54
CA PRO A 547 -11.97 15.44 30.16
C PRO A 547 -13.08 15.97 29.25
N ILE A 548 -12.92 15.86 27.93
CA ILE A 548 -13.90 16.28 26.92
C ILE A 548 -14.38 15.04 26.18
N LEU A 549 -15.67 14.95 25.95
CA LEU A 549 -16.30 13.84 25.25
C LEU A 549 -17.02 14.33 23.99
N VAL A 550 -16.89 13.53 22.94
CA VAL A 550 -17.69 13.63 21.72
C VAL A 550 -18.46 12.33 21.54
N LEU A 551 -19.77 12.43 21.50
CA LEU A 551 -20.66 11.29 21.32
C LEU A 551 -21.42 11.48 20.01
N ASP A 552 -21.13 10.65 19.02
CA ASP A 552 -21.78 10.69 17.71
C ASP A 552 -22.80 9.55 17.63
N GLU A 553 -24.07 9.87 17.79
CA GLU A 553 -25.25 8.99 17.66
C GLU A 553 -25.10 7.55 18.21
N ALA A 554 -24.53 7.42 19.39
CA ALA A 554 -24.09 6.14 19.97
C ALA A 554 -25.22 5.11 20.23
N THR A 555 -26.49 5.37 19.88
CA THR A 555 -27.64 4.48 20.14
C THR A 555 -28.49 4.17 18.91
N SER A 556 -28.11 4.59 17.70
CA SER A 556 -28.84 4.27 16.47
C SER A 556 -28.86 2.75 16.20
N ALA A 557 -29.95 2.25 15.63
CA ALA A 557 -30.16 0.84 15.25
C ALA A 557 -30.09 -0.22 16.37
N LEU A 558 -30.34 0.15 17.64
CA LEU A 558 -30.39 -0.79 18.78
C LEU A 558 -31.82 -1.15 19.17
N ASP A 559 -32.01 -2.40 19.66
CA ASP A 559 -33.24 -2.77 20.34
C ASP A 559 -33.37 -2.04 21.68
N THR A 560 -34.61 -1.85 22.19
CA THR A 560 -34.90 -1.08 23.38
C THR A 560 -34.14 -1.53 24.64
N LYS A 561 -33.80 -2.81 24.76
CA LYS A 561 -33.04 -3.35 25.89
C LYS A 561 -31.58 -3.01 25.80
N ALA A 562 -30.99 -3.20 24.62
CA ALA A 562 -29.59 -2.83 24.33
C ALA A 562 -29.39 -1.33 24.44
N GLU A 563 -30.32 -0.52 23.90
CA GLU A 563 -30.31 0.93 24.01
C GLU A 563 -30.21 1.40 25.46
N ARG A 564 -31.09 0.89 26.37
CA ARG A 564 -31.02 1.23 27.78
C ARG A 564 -29.69 0.87 28.45
N GLN A 565 -29.07 -0.22 28.05
CA GLN A 565 -27.77 -0.63 28.60
C GLN A 565 -26.62 0.26 28.08
N VAL A 566 -26.64 0.63 26.80
CA VAL A 566 -25.68 1.57 26.21
C VAL A 566 -25.86 2.96 26.85
N GLN A 567 -27.11 3.43 26.98
CA GLN A 567 -27.41 4.74 27.60
C GLN A 567 -26.86 4.85 29.02
N ARG A 568 -27.03 3.82 29.85
CA ARG A 568 -26.43 3.81 31.21
C ARG A 568 -24.89 3.91 31.18
N GLY A 569 -24.25 3.25 30.22
CA GLY A 569 -22.80 3.37 30.03
C GLY A 569 -22.39 4.77 29.58
N LEU A 570 -23.16 5.40 28.69
CA LEU A 570 -22.95 6.78 28.25
C LEU A 570 -23.17 7.79 29.40
N ASP A 571 -24.21 7.61 30.20
CA ASP A 571 -24.51 8.47 31.38
C ASP A 571 -23.35 8.41 32.38
N GLU A 572 -22.78 7.21 32.60
CA GLU A 572 -21.59 7.02 33.44
C GLU A 572 -20.35 7.66 32.82
N LEU A 573 -20.15 7.50 31.52
CA LEU A 573 -19.03 8.11 30.76
C LEU A 573 -19.09 9.65 30.86
N MET A 574 -20.28 10.27 30.73
CA MET A 574 -20.45 11.73 30.75
C MET A 574 -20.35 12.35 32.15
N ARG A 575 -20.35 11.55 33.22
CA ARG A 575 -20.35 12.08 34.59
C ARG A 575 -19.10 12.91 34.88
N GLY A 576 -19.29 14.20 35.17
CA GLY A 576 -18.22 15.13 35.52
C GLY A 576 -17.36 15.59 34.35
N ARG A 577 -17.76 15.31 33.11
CA ARG A 577 -17.02 15.68 31.89
C ARG A 577 -17.82 16.64 31.02
N SER A 578 -17.11 17.48 30.26
CA SER A 578 -17.74 18.32 29.24
C SER A 578 -18.07 17.46 28.02
N SER A 579 -19.30 17.53 27.52
CA SER A 579 -19.76 16.61 26.48
C SER A 579 -20.40 17.34 25.31
N LEU A 580 -19.98 17.05 24.08
CA LEU A 580 -20.61 17.46 22.83
C LEU A 580 -21.26 16.22 22.21
N ILE A 581 -22.59 16.25 22.05
CA ILE A 581 -23.38 15.08 21.68
C ILE A 581 -24.08 15.35 20.35
N ILE A 582 -23.78 14.60 19.30
CA ILE A 582 -24.63 14.58 18.11
C ILE A 582 -25.81 13.68 18.41
N ALA A 583 -26.99 14.26 18.46
CA ALA A 583 -28.17 13.55 18.91
C ALA A 583 -29.26 13.49 17.83
N HIS A 584 -29.74 12.30 17.55
CA HIS A 584 -30.87 12.00 16.68
C HIS A 584 -32.09 11.42 17.45
N ARG A 585 -31.94 11.15 18.77
CA ARG A 585 -32.99 10.60 19.61
C ARG A 585 -33.26 11.49 20.81
N LEU A 586 -34.54 11.68 21.11
CA LEU A 586 -34.97 12.45 22.28
C LEU A 586 -34.45 11.87 23.59
N SER A 587 -34.30 10.55 23.69
CA SER A 587 -33.76 9.90 24.90
C SER A 587 -32.34 10.39 25.24
N THR A 588 -31.55 10.72 24.25
CA THR A 588 -30.19 11.25 24.40
C THR A 588 -30.19 12.75 24.72
N ILE A 589 -31.18 13.48 24.20
CA ILE A 589 -31.32 14.94 24.37
C ILE A 589 -31.92 15.31 25.71
N ALA A 590 -32.78 14.46 26.31
CA ALA A 590 -33.51 14.76 27.52
C ALA A 590 -32.63 15.08 28.77
N GLY A 591 -31.36 14.65 28.74
CA GLY A 591 -30.42 14.83 29.86
C GLY A 591 -29.31 15.86 29.62
N VAL A 592 -29.43 16.72 28.59
CA VAL A 592 -28.42 17.74 28.28
C VAL A 592 -28.79 19.09 28.90
N ASP A 593 -27.78 19.91 29.15
CA ASP A 593 -27.94 21.24 29.71
C ASP A 593 -28.41 22.24 28.64
N ARG A 594 -27.90 22.08 27.41
CA ARG A 594 -28.17 22.99 26.30
C ARG A 594 -28.20 22.25 24.96
N ILE A 595 -28.99 22.76 24.03
CA ILE A 595 -29.14 22.28 22.67
C ILE A 595 -28.72 23.39 21.72
N ILE A 596 -28.03 23.02 20.67
CA ILE A 596 -27.70 23.85 19.51
C ILE A 596 -28.34 23.19 18.30
N THR A 597 -29.23 23.91 17.61
CA THR A 597 -29.79 23.42 16.35
C THR A 597 -29.01 23.96 15.17
N LEU A 598 -28.82 23.10 14.17
CA LEU A 598 -28.10 23.42 12.94
C LEU A 598 -29.03 23.26 11.74
N ASP A 599 -29.06 24.29 10.87
CA ASP A 599 -29.74 24.29 9.59
C ASP A 599 -28.79 24.76 8.49
N ASP A 600 -28.63 23.96 7.48
CA ASP A 600 -27.77 24.22 6.30
C ASP A 600 -26.41 24.86 6.69
N GLY A 601 -25.72 24.22 7.64
CA GLY A 601 -24.39 24.66 8.09
C GLY A 601 -24.37 25.94 8.93
N ARG A 602 -25.52 26.40 9.45
CA ARG A 602 -25.65 27.58 10.33
C ARG A 602 -26.30 27.16 11.66
N ILE A 603 -26.02 27.93 12.69
CA ILE A 603 -26.74 27.78 13.96
C ILE A 603 -28.11 28.46 13.81
N ASP A 604 -29.16 27.69 14.03
CA ASP A 604 -30.56 28.18 14.04
C ASP A 604 -30.97 28.68 15.42
N GLU A 605 -30.85 27.83 16.44
CA GLU A 605 -31.23 28.19 17.82
C GLU A 605 -30.21 27.62 18.83
N ILE A 606 -30.04 28.32 19.95
CA ILE A 606 -29.30 27.87 21.13
C ILE A 606 -30.16 28.08 22.37
N GLY A 607 -30.39 27.03 23.18
CA GLY A 607 -31.15 27.16 24.41
C GLY A 607 -31.25 25.89 25.22
N SER A 608 -31.87 25.96 26.38
CA SER A 608 -32.21 24.75 27.16
C SER A 608 -33.30 23.93 26.46
N PRO A 609 -33.38 22.60 26.70
CA PRO A 609 -34.44 21.77 26.13
C PRO A 609 -35.86 22.33 26.41
N ALA A 610 -36.09 22.92 27.59
CA ALA A 610 -37.36 23.50 27.96
C ALA A 610 -37.71 24.79 27.18
N GLN A 611 -36.70 25.62 26.88
CA GLN A 611 -36.86 26.85 26.08
C GLN A 611 -37.14 26.50 24.61
N LEU A 612 -36.34 25.63 24.03
CA LEU A 612 -36.45 25.28 22.60
C LEU A 612 -37.69 24.41 22.29
N ALA A 613 -38.26 23.72 23.28
CA ALA A 613 -39.52 23.02 23.09
C ALA A 613 -40.71 23.98 22.79
N GLN A 614 -40.57 25.28 23.10
CA GLN A 614 -41.60 26.30 22.92
C GLN A 614 -41.26 27.31 21.81
N SER A 615 -40.07 27.24 21.21
CA SER A 615 -39.60 28.22 20.22
C SER A 615 -40.32 28.09 18.87
N GLY A 616 -40.76 26.87 18.52
CA GLY A 616 -41.29 26.56 17.19
C GLY A 616 -40.22 26.25 16.13
N GLY A 617 -38.94 26.26 16.51
CA GLY A 617 -37.81 25.92 15.63
C GLY A 617 -37.63 24.42 15.45
N ILE A 618 -36.42 24.02 14.98
CA ILE A 618 -36.09 22.63 14.58
C ILE A 618 -36.32 21.65 15.72
N TYR A 619 -35.93 22.01 16.97
CA TYR A 619 -36.09 21.11 18.10
C TYR A 619 -37.58 20.90 18.48
N ALA A 620 -38.39 21.97 18.46
CA ALA A 620 -39.83 21.87 18.71
C ALA A 620 -40.53 21.03 17.64
N GLN A 621 -40.15 21.15 16.37
CA GLN A 621 -40.65 20.33 15.27
C GLN A 621 -40.27 18.85 15.45
N LEU A 622 -39.04 18.55 15.85
CA LEU A 622 -38.61 17.19 16.15
C LEU A 622 -39.44 16.54 17.26
N LEU A 623 -39.71 17.29 18.33
CA LEU A 623 -40.61 16.86 19.44
C LEU A 623 -42.01 16.52 18.97
N GLN A 624 -42.61 17.39 18.12
CA GLN A 624 -43.92 17.18 17.55
C GLN A 624 -43.98 15.94 16.64
N LEU A 625 -42.98 15.74 15.81
CA LEU A 625 -42.91 14.59 14.92
C LEU A 625 -42.81 13.26 15.67
N GLN A 626 -42.04 13.21 16.75
CA GLN A 626 -41.94 12.02 17.59
C GLN A 626 -43.23 11.75 18.39
N SER A 627 -43.87 12.79 18.93
CA SER A 627 -45.14 12.64 19.66
C SER A 627 -46.30 12.20 18.76
N ALA A 628 -46.26 12.61 17.46
CA ALA A 628 -47.25 12.22 16.47
C ALA A 628 -47.02 10.81 15.89
N GLY A 629 -45.95 10.12 16.24
CA GLY A 629 -45.59 8.81 15.71
C GLY A 629 -45.27 8.81 14.20
N ASN A 630 -44.95 9.96 13.62
CA ASN A 630 -44.77 10.15 12.18
C ASN A 630 -43.34 9.78 11.72
N THR A 631 -43.08 8.47 11.61
CA THR A 631 -41.79 7.90 11.29
C THR A 631 -41.21 8.37 9.94
N LYS A 632 -42.04 8.72 8.93
CA LYS A 632 -41.57 9.18 7.62
C LYS A 632 -40.96 10.58 7.64
N GLN A 633 -41.42 11.47 8.49
CA GLN A 633 -40.85 12.82 8.59
C GLN A 633 -39.64 12.87 9.53
N LEU A 634 -39.52 11.93 10.47
CA LEU A 634 -38.34 11.75 11.29
C LEU A 634 -37.10 11.32 10.48
N ALA A 635 -37.31 10.69 9.35
CA ALA A 635 -36.22 10.27 8.44
C ALA A 635 -35.36 11.45 7.90
N ARG A 636 -35.84 12.70 7.95
CA ARG A 636 -35.04 13.89 7.64
C ARG A 636 -33.91 14.16 8.65
N PHE A 637 -34.08 13.66 9.86
CA PHE A 637 -33.13 13.80 10.96
C PHE A 637 -32.26 12.53 11.15
N ASP A 638 -32.56 11.47 10.41
CA ASP A 638 -31.88 10.17 10.49
C ASP A 638 -30.77 10.05 9.43
N THR A 639 -29.57 9.69 9.83
CA THR A 639 -28.40 9.53 8.93
C THR A 639 -28.31 8.16 8.29
N THR A 640 -29.32 7.29 8.42
CA THR A 640 -29.35 5.98 7.79
C THR A 640 -29.90 6.09 6.35
N GLY A 641 -29.04 6.52 5.42
CA GLY A 641 -29.22 6.46 3.99
C GLY A 641 -28.03 5.79 3.36
#